data_0e3b0975fed5a4ead20ab575bad90377
#
_entry.id   0e3b0975fed5a4ead20ab575bad90377
#
_cell.length_a   1.000
_cell.length_b   1.000
_cell.length_c   1.000
_cell.angle_alpha   90.00
_cell.angle_beta   90.00
_cell.angle_gamma   90.00
#
_symmetry.space_group_name_H-M   'P 1'
#
loop_
_entity.id
_entity.type
_entity.pdbx_description
1 polymer ?
#
loop_
_entity_poly.entity_id
_entity_poly.type
_entity_poly.pdbx_seq_one_letter_code
_entity_poly.pdbx_strand_id
1 'polypeptide(L)'
;MGRRIRKTILWAAAALAAAPAVCAATTDRVKVACIGNSITYGDRLPDRDTQSYPARLQQMLGSDFEVGNFGRNGATLLRNGHNPWHKTAEAARAFEFAPDIAVIHLGTNDTDPRDWPHWSDSFSTDYCWLIDTLRTINPNVRIIVANMAPIGTAHRRFKSGTRQWRDLIRERIAGVARHTGVELIDFAEPLDGRPELLPDNLHPVPEGTVLMADYVRGAITGRWGGLALPPVYGDSMVLPRDRFLKLGGRADSGAEVTVTLAGATSSARADNLGRWQVTLPPLKAGGPYEMTVTDGHTTLRFADVMAGEVWIASGQSNMEFQLDWSDDAPADPAGNPLLRVFRMSDRVRPAAGQWPDSVLAAVDTLDYYLPAKWAVPDGRFSAVAWHFGAMLADSLQVPVGIISNPVGGAGTESFIDIETLRHGLPEILLDWLGNHYVQPWVQERAAENIGGRQSGHRHPYEPSYLFHAGIRPLGAYPVSGVIWYQGESNAHNAEVHETLFPLLVSSWRKEFGRPDLPFLTSQLSSLGRPSWPAFRDSQRRLAENIPGVGMAVTHDVGDPHDVHPKRKAPVGRRLARLALHDVYGMDHVAARGPHPVKAEALPGEIRLIMADAGGMTTSDGSSPLTFEIAETEGFYLPASATIKSDTILLTNPDMKNPRFARYGWQPFTKANLVNSDSLPASTFRVEANVTERGLEHGVSAAFGGSVGDVPVIAGGCNFPYDDPLAPGIEKVYYKGIYRATDGKRIGELPQPTAYGASAATPLGLAMIGGEGLRSAWLLTLDADSMAVLEPLPDLPVAVDNAYAAAVGTKIFVAGGNADGKPWRGLLSLDLADIPAGWTRLADMPGNPRVQPVMAAAPDGRLYLWGGFAPRHEGYDSPTLQCDGIRYDPASDSWSMLPTPTVGRTKISLGGGVAECIGGKIVCTGGVNREVFLNALRSQPDDYLSHPKEWYRFNGRVCVFDPQTDRWVIGNREPDYARAGAATAVIDGGRTMLLMGGELKPRIRTPRFTPVKPK
;
A
#
# COMPACT_ATOMS: atom_id res chain seq x y z
N MET A 1 61.04 -10.48 42.44
CA MET A 1 62.14 -11.43 42.41
C MET A 1 62.07 -12.14 41.08
N GLY A 2 62.92 -12.04 40.11
CA GLY A 2 64.31 -11.75 40.00
C GLY A 2 64.86 -12.33 38.71
N ARG A 3 65.35 -11.43 37.90
CA ARG A 3 66.58 -11.47 37.02
C ARG A 3 66.65 -12.53 35.90
N ARG A 4 66.58 -12.03 34.62
CA ARG A 4 67.73 -11.77 33.68
C ARG A 4 68.73 -12.91 33.56
N ILE A 5 69.09 -13.35 32.29
CA ILE A 5 70.38 -13.14 31.67
C ILE A 5 70.26 -13.48 30.13
N ARG A 6 70.84 -12.54 29.31
CA ARG A 6 71.26 -12.67 27.93
C ARG A 6 72.46 -13.63 27.77
N LYS A 7 72.57 -14.26 26.58
CA LYS A 7 73.86 -14.40 25.93
C LYS A 7 73.77 -14.63 24.43
N THR A 8 74.38 -13.72 23.69
CA THR A 8 74.80 -13.70 22.30
C THR A 8 76.03 -14.57 22.12
N ILE A 9 76.16 -15.36 21.05
CA ILE A 9 77.44 -15.74 20.41
C ILE A 9 77.22 -15.90 18.88
N LEU A 10 78.09 -15.16 18.14
CA LEU A 10 78.38 -15.26 16.72
C LEU A 10 79.32 -16.43 16.40
N TRP A 11 79.37 -16.81 15.10
CA TRP A 11 80.42 -17.37 14.22
C TRP A 11 79.84 -18.52 13.36
N ALA A 12 80.12 -18.80 12.08
CA ALA A 12 80.82 -18.11 10.97
C ALA A 12 80.48 -18.97 9.69
N ALA A 13 80.73 -18.40 8.57
CA ALA A 13 80.38 -18.90 7.23
C ALA A 13 81.10 -20.20 6.84
N ALA A 14 80.37 -21.03 6.02
CA ALA A 14 80.97 -21.87 5.00
C ALA A 14 80.08 -21.94 3.81
N ALA A 15 80.53 -21.36 2.68
CA ALA A 15 79.83 -21.42 1.42
C ALA A 15 79.98 -22.81 0.78
N LEU A 16 78.81 -23.42 0.43
CA LEU A 16 78.79 -24.43 -0.60
C LEU A 16 77.66 -24.08 -1.56
N ALA A 17 78.03 -23.80 -2.82
CA ALA A 17 77.12 -23.57 -3.92
C ALA A 17 76.29 -24.83 -4.16
N ALA A 18 74.94 -24.72 -3.89
CA ALA A 18 73.93 -25.58 -4.43
C ALA A 18 72.90 -24.69 -5.18
N ALA A 19 72.69 -24.99 -6.44
CA ALA A 19 71.71 -24.32 -7.29
C ALA A 19 70.31 -24.30 -6.57
N PRO A 20 69.58 -23.19 -6.62
CA PRO A 20 68.24 -23.18 -6.09
C PRO A 20 67.35 -24.03 -7.02
N ALA A 21 66.91 -25.17 -6.55
CA ALA A 21 65.69 -25.74 -7.04
C ALA A 21 64.62 -24.72 -6.81
N VAL A 22 64.12 -24.09 -7.86
CA VAL A 22 62.91 -23.28 -7.82
C VAL A 22 61.78 -24.26 -7.49
N CYS A 23 61.52 -24.44 -6.21
CA CYS A 23 60.25 -24.98 -5.76
C CYS A 23 59.19 -23.95 -6.15
N ALA A 24 58.57 -24.16 -7.30
CA ALA A 24 57.34 -23.46 -7.63
C ALA A 24 56.36 -23.84 -6.49
N ALA A 25 56.21 -22.94 -5.53
CA ALA A 25 55.08 -23.04 -4.60
C ALA A 25 53.82 -23.03 -5.48
N THR A 26 53.20 -24.17 -5.64
CA THR A 26 51.85 -24.25 -6.12
C THR A 26 50.99 -23.53 -5.07
N THR A 27 50.74 -22.26 -5.31
CA THR A 27 49.71 -21.56 -4.53
C THR A 27 48.43 -22.34 -4.80
N ASP A 28 47.92 -23.07 -3.80
CA ASP A 28 46.63 -23.71 -3.88
C ASP A 28 45.62 -22.64 -4.27
N ARG A 29 44.94 -22.85 -5.42
CA ARG A 29 43.89 -21.91 -5.89
C ARG A 29 42.76 -21.85 -4.86
N VAL A 30 42.20 -20.66 -4.64
CA VAL A 30 41.01 -20.49 -3.82
C VAL A 30 39.81 -21.16 -4.53
N LYS A 31 39.23 -22.18 -3.91
CA LYS A 31 38.11 -22.95 -4.45
C LYS A 31 36.79 -22.28 -4.17
N VAL A 32 36.06 -21.89 -5.20
CA VAL A 32 34.73 -21.26 -5.11
C VAL A 32 33.67 -22.22 -5.63
N ALA A 33 32.77 -22.68 -4.78
CA ALA A 33 31.64 -23.50 -5.19
C ALA A 33 30.38 -22.64 -5.41
N CYS A 34 29.87 -22.61 -6.65
CA CYS A 34 28.57 -22.03 -6.95
C CYS A 34 27.50 -23.13 -6.88
N ILE A 35 26.77 -23.17 -5.77
CA ILE A 35 25.73 -24.15 -5.45
C ILE A 35 24.37 -23.56 -5.82
N GLY A 36 23.54 -24.28 -6.59
CA GLY A 36 22.24 -23.70 -6.92
C GLY A 36 21.36 -24.55 -7.84
N ASN A 37 20.40 -23.86 -8.43
CA ASN A 37 19.38 -24.40 -9.30
C ASN A 37 19.74 -24.23 -10.80
N SER A 38 18.72 -24.17 -11.68
CA SER A 38 18.88 -23.96 -13.13
C SER A 38 19.58 -22.65 -13.49
N ILE A 39 19.43 -21.60 -12.73
CA ILE A 39 20.12 -20.30 -12.95
C ILE A 39 21.62 -20.48 -12.75
N THR A 40 22.03 -21.14 -11.67
CA THR A 40 23.45 -21.48 -11.45
C THR A 40 23.98 -22.46 -12.48
N TYR A 41 23.17 -23.48 -12.84
CA TYR A 41 23.50 -24.43 -13.91
C TYR A 41 23.80 -23.71 -15.22
N GLY A 42 23.06 -22.64 -15.54
CA GLY A 42 23.09 -21.94 -16.82
C GLY A 42 22.10 -22.50 -17.82
N ASP A 43 20.89 -22.84 -17.35
CA ASP A 43 19.83 -23.34 -18.23
C ASP A 43 19.46 -22.30 -19.27
N ARG A 44 19.16 -22.76 -20.49
CA ARG A 44 18.80 -21.95 -21.68
C ARG A 44 19.89 -21.04 -22.23
N LEU A 45 21.08 -21.06 -21.67
CA LEU A 45 22.21 -20.33 -22.28
C LEU A 45 22.71 -21.08 -23.52
N PRO A 46 23.07 -20.38 -24.60
CA PRO A 46 23.63 -21.01 -25.81
C PRO A 46 24.86 -21.84 -25.52
N ASP A 47 25.73 -21.39 -24.67
CA ASP A 47 26.93 -22.06 -24.19
C ASP A 47 27.10 -21.87 -22.67
N ARG A 48 26.59 -22.82 -21.89
CA ARG A 48 26.67 -22.73 -20.42
C ARG A 48 28.10 -22.75 -19.87
N ASP A 49 29.01 -23.42 -20.57
CA ASP A 49 30.38 -23.63 -20.08
C ASP A 49 31.20 -22.33 -20.12
N THR A 50 30.81 -21.36 -20.95
CA THR A 50 31.45 -20.05 -21.03
C THR A 50 30.53 -18.90 -20.58
N GLN A 51 29.19 -19.10 -20.57
CA GLN A 51 28.23 -18.02 -20.36
C GLN A 51 27.45 -18.12 -19.04
N SER A 52 27.48 -19.26 -18.31
CA SER A 52 26.88 -19.30 -16.97
C SER A 52 27.56 -18.33 -16.02
N TYR A 53 26.83 -17.80 -15.01
CA TYR A 53 27.49 -16.86 -14.09
C TYR A 53 28.70 -17.46 -13.37
N PRO A 54 28.76 -18.78 -13.01
CA PRO A 54 29.99 -19.35 -12.48
C PRO A 54 31.15 -19.33 -13.48
N ALA A 55 30.87 -19.59 -14.78
CA ALA A 55 31.92 -19.52 -15.81
C ALA A 55 32.42 -18.07 -16.04
N ARG A 56 31.50 -17.10 -16.05
CA ARG A 56 31.85 -15.66 -16.09
C ARG A 56 32.62 -15.24 -14.85
N LEU A 57 32.24 -15.74 -13.67
CA LEU A 57 32.94 -15.49 -12.42
C LEU A 57 34.37 -16.01 -12.47
N GLN A 58 34.61 -17.22 -13.01
CA GLN A 58 35.96 -17.75 -13.22
C GLN A 58 36.81 -16.83 -14.10
N GLN A 59 36.22 -16.33 -15.21
CA GLN A 59 36.90 -15.40 -16.09
C GLN A 59 37.29 -14.09 -15.36
N MET A 60 36.43 -13.57 -14.51
CA MET A 60 36.63 -12.32 -13.77
C MET A 60 37.60 -12.46 -12.59
N LEU A 61 37.60 -13.61 -11.92
CA LEU A 61 38.50 -13.87 -10.78
C LEU A 61 39.92 -14.28 -11.21
N GLY A 62 40.09 -14.83 -12.41
CA GLY A 62 41.37 -15.23 -12.97
C GLY A 62 41.93 -16.55 -12.43
N SER A 63 43.26 -16.74 -12.58
CA SER A 63 43.94 -18.03 -12.31
C SER A 63 44.13 -18.37 -10.84
N ASP A 64 44.02 -17.39 -9.96
CA ASP A 64 44.20 -17.61 -8.50
C ASP A 64 43.00 -18.27 -7.85
N PHE A 65 41.90 -18.40 -8.60
CA PHE A 65 40.67 -19.04 -8.17
C PHE A 65 40.34 -20.24 -9.06
N GLU A 66 39.63 -21.20 -8.47
CA GLU A 66 39.01 -22.32 -9.16
C GLU A 66 37.50 -22.31 -8.88
N VAL A 67 36.68 -21.97 -9.87
CA VAL A 67 35.23 -21.82 -9.70
C VAL A 67 34.52 -23.07 -10.22
N GLY A 68 33.86 -23.79 -9.32
CA GLY A 68 33.03 -24.96 -9.65
C GLY A 68 31.56 -24.60 -9.82
N ASN A 69 30.95 -25.08 -10.91
CA ASN A 69 29.49 -24.97 -11.13
C ASN A 69 28.79 -26.22 -10.61
N PHE A 70 28.06 -26.10 -9.51
CA PHE A 70 27.27 -27.18 -8.88
C PHE A 70 25.75 -26.86 -8.92
N GLY A 71 25.32 -26.19 -9.98
CA GLY A 71 23.92 -25.95 -10.29
C GLY A 71 23.23 -27.19 -10.83
N ARG A 72 21.96 -27.39 -10.47
CA ARG A 72 21.12 -28.48 -10.97
C ARG A 72 19.75 -27.96 -11.37
N ASN A 73 19.33 -28.28 -12.62
CA ASN A 73 18.03 -27.87 -13.12
C ASN A 73 16.89 -28.38 -12.22
N GLY A 74 15.98 -27.49 -11.84
CA GLY A 74 14.81 -27.81 -11.01
C GLY A 74 15.13 -28.10 -9.55
N ALA A 75 16.37 -27.96 -9.10
CA ALA A 75 16.74 -28.32 -7.73
C ALA A 75 16.08 -27.46 -6.67
N THR A 76 15.59 -28.09 -5.60
CA THR A 76 15.04 -27.47 -4.40
C THR A 76 16.07 -27.47 -3.27
N LEU A 77 15.95 -26.51 -2.37
CA LEU A 77 16.66 -26.51 -1.10
C LEU A 77 16.06 -27.55 -0.15
N LEU A 78 14.72 -27.57 -0.08
CA LEU A 78 13.97 -28.48 0.77
C LEU A 78 14.40 -29.92 0.56
N ARG A 79 14.86 -30.58 1.63
CA ARG A 79 15.40 -31.95 1.61
C ARG A 79 14.33 -32.99 1.29
N ASN A 80 13.07 -32.68 1.57
CA ASN A 80 11.89 -33.47 1.21
C ASN A 80 11.15 -32.90 -0.01
N GLY A 81 11.73 -31.91 -0.70
CA GLY A 81 11.18 -31.36 -1.94
C GLY A 81 11.15 -32.40 -3.08
N HIS A 82 10.49 -32.03 -4.17
CA HIS A 82 10.33 -32.93 -5.31
C HIS A 82 11.65 -33.20 -6.07
N ASN A 83 12.68 -32.36 -5.94
CA ASN A 83 14.01 -32.52 -6.57
C ASN A 83 15.10 -31.94 -5.65
N PRO A 84 15.39 -32.54 -4.49
CA PRO A 84 16.28 -31.96 -3.49
C PRO A 84 17.72 -31.96 -3.97
N TRP A 85 18.35 -30.76 -3.94
CA TRP A 85 19.73 -30.56 -4.41
C TRP A 85 20.73 -31.50 -3.73
N HIS A 86 20.59 -31.73 -2.42
CA HIS A 86 21.53 -32.56 -1.65
C HIS A 86 21.59 -34.02 -2.07
N LYS A 87 20.62 -34.51 -2.88
CA LYS A 87 20.58 -35.87 -3.43
C LYS A 87 21.13 -35.97 -4.84
N THR A 88 21.65 -34.88 -5.40
CA THR A 88 22.15 -34.84 -6.78
C THR A 88 23.66 -35.18 -6.87
N ALA A 89 24.12 -35.58 -8.06
CA ALA A 89 25.54 -35.78 -8.34
C ALA A 89 26.34 -34.45 -8.17
N GLU A 90 25.70 -33.32 -8.44
CA GLU A 90 26.27 -31.99 -8.26
C GLU A 90 26.59 -31.72 -6.79
N ALA A 91 25.71 -32.12 -5.87
CA ALA A 91 25.95 -32.01 -4.43
C ALA A 91 27.16 -32.85 -3.98
N ALA A 92 27.21 -34.12 -4.43
CA ALA A 92 28.35 -34.97 -4.11
C ALA A 92 29.68 -34.38 -4.58
N ARG A 93 29.74 -33.88 -5.81
CA ARG A 93 30.91 -33.18 -6.34
C ARG A 93 31.26 -31.90 -5.60
N ALA A 94 30.24 -31.10 -5.18
CA ALA A 94 30.47 -29.90 -4.41
C ALA A 94 31.09 -30.20 -3.03
N PHE A 95 30.65 -31.28 -2.39
CA PHE A 95 31.21 -31.73 -1.12
C PHE A 95 32.61 -32.26 -1.26
N GLU A 96 32.90 -33.05 -2.32
CA GLU A 96 34.24 -33.53 -2.65
C GLU A 96 35.20 -32.39 -3.01
N PHE A 97 34.67 -31.35 -3.68
CA PHE A 97 35.43 -30.15 -4.04
C PHE A 97 35.97 -29.40 -2.81
N ALA A 98 35.33 -29.53 -1.67
CA ALA A 98 35.71 -28.92 -0.39
C ALA A 98 36.06 -27.44 -0.55
N PRO A 99 35.08 -26.57 -0.84
CA PRO A 99 35.32 -25.17 -1.21
C PRO A 99 35.88 -24.33 -0.06
N ASP A 100 36.69 -23.34 -0.40
CA ASP A 100 37.08 -22.24 0.49
C ASP A 100 35.99 -21.16 0.55
N ILE A 101 35.24 -20.98 -0.53
CA ILE A 101 34.11 -20.06 -0.62
C ILE A 101 32.92 -20.81 -1.25
N ALA A 102 31.77 -20.75 -0.62
CA ALA A 102 30.51 -21.31 -1.15
C ALA A 102 29.49 -20.20 -1.39
N VAL A 103 29.03 -20.07 -2.64
CA VAL A 103 27.93 -19.17 -3.05
C VAL A 103 26.68 -20.04 -3.25
N ILE A 104 25.65 -19.85 -2.43
CA ILE A 104 24.46 -20.72 -2.42
C ILE A 104 23.26 -19.96 -2.94
N HIS A 105 22.71 -20.38 -4.08
CA HIS A 105 21.50 -19.81 -4.70
C HIS A 105 20.43 -20.90 -4.87
N LEU A 106 19.70 -21.20 -3.81
CA LEU A 106 18.57 -22.14 -3.76
C LEU A 106 17.33 -21.44 -3.19
N GLY A 107 16.15 -22.01 -3.40
CA GLY A 107 14.87 -21.47 -2.95
C GLY A 107 13.89 -21.24 -4.08
N THR A 108 14.35 -20.95 -5.30
CA THR A 108 13.48 -20.63 -6.44
C THR A 108 12.51 -21.75 -6.79
N ASN A 109 12.99 -22.99 -6.81
CA ASN A 109 12.16 -24.16 -7.12
C ASN A 109 11.28 -24.60 -5.95
N ASP A 110 11.63 -24.20 -4.74
CA ASP A 110 10.85 -24.43 -3.53
C ASP A 110 9.51 -23.69 -3.54
N THR A 111 9.34 -22.70 -4.44
CA THR A 111 8.04 -22.06 -4.72
C THR A 111 7.04 -22.98 -5.43
N ASP A 112 7.38 -24.21 -5.75
CA ASP A 112 6.48 -25.16 -6.39
C ASP A 112 5.35 -25.57 -5.42
N PRO A 113 4.08 -25.69 -5.89
CA PRO A 113 2.97 -26.17 -5.06
C PRO A 113 3.15 -27.57 -4.46
N ARG A 114 4.06 -28.38 -5.00
CA ARG A 114 4.43 -29.69 -4.44
C ARG A 114 5.34 -29.60 -3.22
N ASP A 115 5.99 -28.45 -3.01
CA ASP A 115 7.04 -28.27 -2.01
C ASP A 115 6.59 -27.34 -0.89
N TRP A 116 6.42 -26.05 -1.18
CA TRP A 116 6.23 -25.02 -0.16
C TRP A 116 5.02 -25.25 0.76
N PRO A 117 3.82 -25.56 0.27
CA PRO A 117 2.67 -25.76 1.15
C PRO A 117 2.83 -26.93 2.14
N HIS A 118 3.71 -27.88 1.81
CA HIS A 118 3.91 -29.11 2.57
C HIS A 118 5.12 -29.04 3.52
N TRP A 119 6.18 -28.32 3.12
CA TRP A 119 7.48 -28.41 3.78
C TRP A 119 8.03 -27.03 4.21
N SER A 120 7.23 -25.97 4.14
CA SER A 120 7.67 -24.61 4.48
C SER A 120 8.35 -24.50 5.84
N ASP A 121 7.89 -25.25 6.84
CA ASP A 121 8.44 -25.20 8.18
C ASP A 121 9.85 -25.81 8.28
N SER A 122 10.22 -26.67 7.34
CA SER A 122 11.55 -27.27 7.27
C SER A 122 12.58 -26.39 6.57
N PHE A 123 12.15 -25.37 5.82
CA PHE A 123 13.04 -24.62 4.91
C PHE A 123 14.27 -24.04 5.61
N SER A 124 14.08 -23.32 6.71
CA SER A 124 15.19 -22.71 7.45
C SER A 124 16.12 -23.77 8.06
N THR A 125 15.57 -24.86 8.59
CA THR A 125 16.34 -25.97 9.15
C THR A 125 17.16 -26.69 8.06
N ASP A 126 16.57 -26.92 6.91
CA ASP A 126 17.25 -27.56 5.77
C ASP A 126 18.35 -26.66 5.21
N TYR A 127 18.16 -25.35 5.22
CA TYR A 127 19.20 -24.39 4.84
C TYR A 127 20.37 -24.37 5.83
N CYS A 128 20.08 -24.32 7.12
CA CYS A 128 21.09 -24.43 8.17
C CYS A 128 21.88 -25.73 8.07
N TRP A 129 21.18 -26.84 7.80
CA TRP A 129 21.83 -28.13 7.58
C TRP A 129 22.86 -28.09 6.41
N LEU A 130 22.54 -27.44 5.30
CA LEU A 130 23.48 -27.30 4.17
C LEU A 130 24.71 -26.48 4.58
N ILE A 131 24.50 -25.36 5.27
CA ILE A 131 25.57 -24.50 5.80
C ILE A 131 26.48 -25.27 6.75
N ASP A 132 25.92 -26.03 7.69
CA ASP A 132 26.66 -26.82 8.66
C ASP A 132 27.40 -28.00 8.01
N THR A 133 26.82 -28.59 6.98
CA THR A 133 27.49 -29.64 6.18
C THR A 133 28.76 -29.08 5.52
N LEU A 134 28.68 -27.92 4.89
CA LEU A 134 29.84 -27.25 4.27
C LEU A 134 30.91 -26.88 5.32
N ARG A 135 30.51 -26.39 6.48
CA ARG A 135 31.41 -26.12 7.63
C ARG A 135 32.06 -27.37 8.20
N THR A 136 31.37 -28.50 8.15
CA THR A 136 31.93 -29.78 8.57
C THR A 136 33.01 -30.25 7.58
N ILE A 137 32.83 -30.01 6.30
CA ILE A 137 33.79 -30.37 5.22
C ILE A 137 35.02 -29.47 5.26
N ASN A 138 34.80 -28.15 5.32
CA ASN A 138 35.85 -27.16 5.49
C ASN A 138 35.46 -26.19 6.61
N PRO A 139 36.04 -26.32 7.82
CA PRO A 139 35.71 -25.41 8.95
C PRO A 139 36.00 -23.93 8.69
N ASN A 140 36.82 -23.60 7.70
CA ASN A 140 37.20 -22.25 7.33
C ASN A 140 36.38 -21.75 6.11
N VAL A 141 35.39 -22.48 5.62
CA VAL A 141 34.62 -22.09 4.45
C VAL A 141 33.89 -20.75 4.69
N ARG A 142 34.12 -19.80 3.79
CA ARG A 142 33.36 -18.55 3.70
C ARG A 142 32.08 -18.84 2.93
N ILE A 143 30.92 -18.59 3.54
CA ILE A 143 29.61 -18.90 2.93
C ILE A 143 28.90 -17.59 2.60
N ILE A 144 28.49 -17.46 1.35
CA ILE A 144 27.70 -16.35 0.80
C ILE A 144 26.38 -16.94 0.34
N VAL A 145 25.30 -16.61 1.02
CA VAL A 145 23.94 -17.00 0.62
C VAL A 145 23.40 -15.94 -0.33
N ALA A 146 22.92 -16.35 -1.48
CA ALA A 146 22.27 -15.48 -2.45
C ALA A 146 20.76 -15.58 -2.34
N ASN A 147 20.07 -14.47 -2.09
CA ASN A 147 18.63 -14.39 -2.22
C ASN A 147 18.21 -14.57 -3.68
N MET A 148 16.94 -14.92 -3.90
CA MET A 148 16.46 -15.36 -5.20
C MET A 148 16.50 -14.23 -6.26
N ALA A 149 16.91 -14.57 -7.47
CA ALA A 149 16.73 -13.75 -8.66
C ALA A 149 15.22 -13.44 -8.89
N PRO A 150 14.88 -12.38 -9.64
CA PRO A 150 13.50 -12.05 -9.94
C PRO A 150 12.79 -13.19 -10.68
N ILE A 151 11.49 -13.36 -10.42
CA ILE A 151 10.60 -14.18 -11.23
C ILE A 151 9.63 -13.22 -11.92
N GLY A 152 9.62 -13.21 -13.25
CA GLY A 152 8.73 -12.33 -14.01
C GLY A 152 7.26 -12.69 -13.88
N THR A 153 6.39 -11.69 -13.99
CA THR A 153 4.94 -11.80 -13.79
C THR A 153 4.24 -12.78 -14.72
N ALA A 154 4.74 -12.96 -15.94
CA ALA A 154 4.19 -13.90 -16.91
C ALA A 154 4.58 -15.36 -16.65
N HIS A 155 5.51 -15.64 -15.73
CA HIS A 155 5.91 -17.00 -15.42
C HIS A 155 4.74 -17.79 -14.81
N ARG A 156 4.56 -19.04 -15.28
CA ARG A 156 3.44 -19.91 -14.85
C ARG A 156 3.33 -20.08 -13.33
N ARG A 157 4.46 -20.03 -12.62
CA ARG A 157 4.53 -20.13 -11.16
C ARG A 157 3.95 -18.90 -10.46
N PHE A 158 3.78 -17.78 -11.15
CA PHE A 158 3.19 -16.57 -10.58
C PHE A 158 1.67 -16.65 -10.39
N LYS A 159 1.01 -17.60 -11.04
CA LYS A 159 -0.47 -17.72 -11.09
C LYS A 159 -1.09 -18.51 -9.94
N SER A 160 -0.31 -19.15 -9.06
CA SER A 160 -0.84 -20.13 -8.09
C SER A 160 -0.42 -19.91 -6.63
N GLY A 161 -0.32 -18.66 -6.17
CA GLY A 161 0.15 -18.35 -4.82
C GLY A 161 1.68 -18.30 -4.68
N THR A 162 2.40 -18.68 -5.71
CA THR A 162 3.87 -18.72 -5.77
C THR A 162 4.54 -17.38 -5.46
N ARG A 163 3.86 -16.27 -5.77
CA ARG A 163 4.35 -14.92 -5.50
C ARG A 163 4.51 -14.68 -3.99
N GLN A 164 3.49 -14.99 -3.21
CA GLN A 164 3.53 -14.86 -1.75
C GLN A 164 4.57 -15.82 -1.15
N TRP A 165 4.71 -17.01 -1.71
CA TRP A 165 5.72 -17.99 -1.28
C TRP A 165 7.13 -17.52 -1.60
N ARG A 166 7.35 -16.87 -2.76
CA ARG A 166 8.64 -16.27 -3.09
C ARG A 166 9.06 -15.25 -2.02
N ASP A 167 8.15 -14.35 -1.65
CA ASP A 167 8.45 -13.32 -0.66
C ASP A 167 8.76 -13.95 0.71
N LEU A 168 7.96 -14.93 1.15
CA LEU A 168 8.22 -15.68 2.38
C LEU A 168 9.56 -16.43 2.35
N ILE A 169 9.92 -17.04 1.22
CA ILE A 169 11.21 -17.73 1.06
C ILE A 169 12.36 -16.73 1.14
N ARG A 170 12.25 -15.57 0.50
CA ARG A 170 13.26 -14.52 0.58
C ARG A 170 13.49 -14.04 2.01
N GLU A 171 12.42 -13.85 2.78
CA GLU A 171 12.50 -13.53 4.22
C GLU A 171 13.18 -14.64 5.02
N ARG A 172 12.85 -15.92 4.73
CA ARG A 172 13.48 -17.09 5.38
C ARG A 172 14.97 -17.17 5.06
N ILE A 173 15.37 -16.95 3.81
CA ILE A 173 16.80 -16.91 3.40
C ILE A 173 17.54 -15.82 4.18
N ALA A 174 16.99 -14.61 4.25
CA ALA A 174 17.57 -13.53 5.03
C ALA A 174 17.63 -13.85 6.53
N GLY A 175 16.61 -14.52 7.07
CA GLY A 175 16.56 -15.02 8.45
C GLY A 175 17.67 -16.04 8.74
N VAL A 176 17.87 -17.01 7.83
CA VAL A 176 18.94 -18.01 7.92
C VAL A 176 20.32 -17.34 7.92
N ALA A 177 20.55 -16.38 7.01
CA ALA A 177 21.83 -15.68 6.97
C ALA A 177 22.14 -14.95 8.30
N ARG A 178 21.16 -14.26 8.87
CA ARG A 178 21.29 -13.62 10.20
C ARG A 178 21.52 -14.63 11.31
N HIS A 179 20.80 -15.74 11.32
CA HIS A 179 20.89 -16.76 12.36
C HIS A 179 22.24 -17.48 12.35
N THR A 180 22.77 -17.79 11.17
CA THR A 180 24.02 -18.54 11.00
C THR A 180 25.26 -17.65 10.90
N GLY A 181 25.08 -16.32 10.82
CA GLY A 181 26.17 -15.33 10.68
C GLY A 181 26.90 -15.41 9.34
N VAL A 182 26.26 -15.97 8.28
CA VAL A 182 26.83 -16.00 6.93
C VAL A 182 26.48 -14.74 6.15
N GLU A 183 27.24 -14.47 5.11
CA GLU A 183 27.00 -13.31 4.24
C GLU A 183 25.73 -13.51 3.39
N LEU A 184 25.00 -12.42 3.17
CA LEU A 184 23.82 -12.38 2.31
C LEU A 184 24.05 -11.42 1.15
N ILE A 185 23.82 -11.90 -0.06
CA ILE A 185 23.69 -11.08 -1.27
C ILE A 185 22.30 -11.27 -1.87
N ASP A 186 21.89 -10.39 -2.78
CA ASP A 186 20.59 -10.45 -3.42
C ASP A 186 20.68 -10.48 -4.94
N PHE A 187 20.43 -11.60 -5.58
CA PHE A 187 20.45 -11.71 -7.05
C PHE A 187 19.33 -10.95 -7.77
N ALA A 188 18.37 -10.41 -7.03
CA ALA A 188 17.44 -9.45 -7.62
C ALA A 188 18.12 -8.10 -7.92
N GLU A 189 19.14 -7.70 -7.15
CA GLU A 189 19.76 -6.37 -7.28
C GLU A 189 20.45 -6.14 -8.64
N PRO A 190 21.34 -7.01 -9.15
CA PRO A 190 21.97 -6.81 -10.45
C PRO A 190 21.01 -6.91 -11.64
N LEU A 191 19.83 -7.47 -11.45
CA LEU A 191 18.80 -7.64 -12.50
C LEU A 191 17.61 -6.69 -12.31
N ASP A 192 17.68 -5.78 -11.33
CA ASP A 192 16.58 -4.89 -10.97
C ASP A 192 16.23 -3.93 -12.11
N GLY A 193 14.92 -3.85 -12.42
CA GLY A 193 14.43 -3.03 -13.52
C GLY A 193 14.81 -3.52 -14.93
N ARG A 194 15.35 -4.74 -15.04
CA ARG A 194 15.88 -5.31 -16.31
C ARG A 194 15.12 -6.58 -16.71
N PRO A 195 13.77 -6.52 -16.95
CA PRO A 195 12.98 -7.71 -17.30
C PRO A 195 13.40 -8.36 -18.61
N GLU A 196 13.99 -7.59 -19.55
CA GLU A 196 14.52 -8.09 -20.82
C GLU A 196 15.67 -9.09 -20.64
N LEU A 197 16.35 -9.05 -19.51
CA LEU A 197 17.39 -10.03 -19.16
C LEU A 197 16.82 -11.40 -18.76
N LEU A 198 15.50 -11.51 -18.60
CA LEU A 198 14.77 -12.72 -18.19
C LEU A 198 13.63 -13.03 -19.19
N PRO A 199 13.92 -13.33 -20.47
CA PRO A 199 12.90 -13.43 -21.53
C PRO A 199 11.86 -14.53 -21.31
N ASP A 200 12.20 -15.58 -20.56
CA ASP A 200 11.25 -16.60 -20.13
C ASP A 200 10.66 -16.34 -18.73
N ASN A 201 10.89 -15.13 -18.21
CA ASN A 201 10.51 -14.68 -16.89
C ASN A 201 11.20 -15.38 -15.71
N LEU A 202 12.33 -16.06 -15.94
CA LEU A 202 13.07 -16.78 -14.90
C LEU A 202 14.58 -16.86 -15.15
N HIS A 203 15.00 -17.27 -16.35
CA HIS A 203 16.40 -17.58 -16.64
C HIS A 203 17.10 -16.38 -17.32
N PRO A 204 18.24 -15.94 -16.78
CA PRO A 204 18.97 -14.80 -17.35
C PRO A 204 19.65 -15.17 -18.68
N VAL A 205 19.61 -14.23 -19.63
CA VAL A 205 20.42 -14.26 -20.85
C VAL A 205 21.91 -14.03 -20.52
N PRO A 206 22.84 -14.21 -21.50
CA PRO A 206 24.28 -14.04 -21.25
C PRO A 206 24.64 -12.69 -20.62
N GLU A 207 23.97 -11.59 -20.98
CA GLU A 207 24.17 -10.26 -20.41
C GLU A 207 23.78 -10.22 -18.93
N GLY A 208 22.67 -10.85 -18.55
CA GLY A 208 22.23 -10.97 -17.16
C GLY A 208 23.21 -11.79 -16.32
N THR A 209 23.78 -12.85 -16.87
CA THR A 209 24.78 -13.67 -16.15
C THR A 209 26.10 -12.94 -15.93
N VAL A 210 26.48 -12.00 -16.81
CA VAL A 210 27.63 -11.11 -16.58
C VAL A 210 27.40 -10.20 -15.37
N LEU A 211 26.22 -9.60 -15.26
CA LEU A 211 25.87 -8.74 -14.12
C LEU A 211 25.86 -9.54 -12.80
N MET A 212 25.29 -10.74 -12.82
CA MET A 212 25.33 -11.64 -11.66
C MET A 212 26.74 -12.04 -11.26
N ALA A 213 27.59 -12.38 -12.24
CA ALA A 213 28.99 -12.76 -11.99
C ALA A 213 29.79 -11.60 -11.41
N ASP A 214 29.64 -10.39 -11.94
CA ASP A 214 30.30 -9.19 -11.42
C ASP A 214 29.86 -8.88 -9.98
N TYR A 215 28.57 -9.03 -9.69
CA TYR A 215 28.03 -8.85 -8.34
C TYR A 215 28.63 -9.85 -7.34
N VAL A 216 28.74 -11.13 -7.70
CA VAL A 216 29.39 -12.16 -6.89
C VAL A 216 30.89 -11.89 -6.76
N ARG A 217 31.57 -11.47 -7.83
CA ARG A 217 32.97 -11.06 -7.79
C ARG A 217 33.20 -9.95 -6.76
N GLY A 218 32.35 -8.92 -6.79
CA GLY A 218 32.37 -7.84 -5.80
C GLY A 218 32.24 -8.36 -4.38
N ALA A 219 31.28 -9.25 -4.14
CA ALA A 219 31.06 -9.86 -2.82
C ALA A 219 32.27 -10.71 -2.36
N ILE A 220 32.88 -11.48 -3.28
CA ILE A 220 34.04 -12.33 -2.96
C ILE A 220 35.29 -11.48 -2.66
N THR A 221 35.58 -10.51 -3.53
CA THR A 221 36.82 -9.73 -3.50
C THR A 221 36.76 -8.48 -2.65
N GLY A 222 35.56 -8.02 -2.29
CA GLY A 222 35.34 -6.72 -1.65
C GLY A 222 35.56 -5.53 -2.60
N ARG A 223 35.83 -5.74 -3.89
CA ARG A 223 36.10 -4.69 -4.85
C ARG A 223 34.84 -4.28 -5.59
N TRP A 224 34.36 -3.06 -5.32
CA TRP A 224 33.13 -2.51 -5.86
C TRP A 224 33.35 -1.31 -6.78
N GLY A 225 34.61 -1.10 -7.25
CA GLY A 225 34.98 -0.02 -8.16
C GLY A 225 35.44 1.25 -7.44
N GLY A 226 35.72 1.19 -6.14
CA GLY A 226 36.23 2.32 -5.35
C GLY A 226 35.11 3.32 -4.95
N LEU A 227 35.57 4.51 -4.51
CA LEU A 227 34.69 5.56 -3.98
C LEU A 227 33.83 6.20 -5.09
N ALA A 228 32.49 6.11 -4.96
CA ALA A 228 31.53 6.69 -5.87
C ALA A 228 30.30 7.22 -5.13
N LEU A 229 29.72 8.27 -5.67
CA LEU A 229 28.44 8.86 -5.25
C LEU A 229 27.44 8.83 -6.42
N PRO A 230 26.11 8.82 -6.12
CA PRO A 230 25.10 9.06 -7.14
C PRO A 230 25.36 10.31 -8.00
N PRO A 231 25.03 10.30 -9.30
CA PRO A 231 25.34 11.40 -10.22
C PRO A 231 24.74 12.77 -9.85
N VAL A 232 23.74 12.78 -8.98
CA VAL A 232 23.11 14.00 -8.46
C VAL A 232 24.01 14.80 -7.53
N TYR A 233 25.04 14.17 -6.95
CA TYR A 233 26.04 14.90 -6.18
C TYR A 233 27.03 15.59 -7.13
N GLY A 234 27.16 16.90 -7.01
CA GLY A 234 28.01 17.72 -7.87
C GLY A 234 28.21 19.12 -7.34
N ASP A 235 29.03 19.87 -8.02
CA ASP A 235 29.19 21.30 -7.72
C ASP A 235 27.86 22.03 -7.84
N SER A 236 27.68 23.07 -7.04
CA SER A 236 26.47 23.89 -6.97
C SER A 236 25.21 23.15 -6.53
N MET A 237 25.33 21.93 -5.96
CA MET A 237 24.16 21.18 -5.44
C MET A 237 23.52 21.89 -4.25
N VAL A 238 22.24 21.61 -4.03
CA VAL A 238 21.51 22.04 -2.84
C VAL A 238 21.21 20.84 -1.95
N LEU A 239 21.62 20.92 -0.67
CA LEU A 239 21.30 19.93 0.35
C LEU A 239 20.22 20.48 1.30
N PRO A 240 19.36 19.64 1.87
CA PRO A 240 18.33 20.10 2.80
C PRO A 240 18.91 20.72 4.07
N ARG A 241 18.27 21.80 4.53
CA ARG A 241 18.59 22.50 5.76
C ARG A 241 17.86 21.92 6.99
N ASP A 242 18.32 22.31 8.18
CA ASP A 242 17.63 22.16 9.47
C ASP A 242 17.25 20.71 9.85
N ARG A 243 17.87 19.71 9.22
CA ARG A 243 17.71 18.29 9.53
C ARG A 243 19.00 17.52 9.38
N PHE A 244 19.10 16.36 10.03
CA PHE A 244 20.22 15.46 9.84
C PHE A 244 20.31 15.01 8.38
N LEU A 245 21.51 15.11 7.82
CA LEU A 245 21.77 14.74 6.42
C LEU A 245 22.32 13.33 6.37
N LYS A 246 21.55 12.42 5.79
CA LYS A 246 22.01 11.07 5.45
C LYS A 246 22.60 11.11 4.05
N LEU A 247 23.90 10.89 3.93
CA LEU A 247 24.61 10.84 2.65
C LEU A 247 25.18 9.44 2.48
N GLY A 248 25.09 8.88 1.30
CA GLY A 248 25.56 7.53 1.04
C GLY A 248 26.05 7.34 -0.40
N GLY A 249 26.79 6.27 -0.60
CA GLY A 249 27.38 5.92 -1.88
C GLY A 249 27.99 4.53 -1.86
N ARG A 250 28.94 4.30 -2.77
CA ARG A 250 29.71 3.05 -2.86
C ARG A 250 31.18 3.30 -2.61
N ALA A 251 31.87 2.28 -2.08
CA ALA A 251 33.31 2.17 -1.94
C ALA A 251 33.67 0.68 -1.87
N ASP A 252 34.95 0.34 -1.89
CA ASP A 252 35.35 -1.04 -1.68
C ASP A 252 35.04 -1.49 -0.24
N SER A 253 34.70 -2.76 -0.07
CA SER A 253 34.29 -3.35 1.21
C SER A 253 35.29 -3.06 2.32
N GLY A 254 34.79 -2.58 3.45
CA GLY A 254 35.63 -2.25 4.61
C GLY A 254 36.36 -0.91 4.51
N ALA A 255 36.29 -0.18 3.38
CA ALA A 255 36.86 1.15 3.27
C ALA A 255 36.21 2.11 4.27
N GLU A 256 36.98 2.90 4.97
CA GLU A 256 36.51 3.96 5.85
C GLU A 256 36.27 5.24 5.05
N VAL A 257 35.00 5.54 4.81
CA VAL A 257 34.61 6.73 4.04
C VAL A 257 34.30 7.87 5.00
N THR A 258 34.97 8.98 4.80
CA THR A 258 34.82 10.20 5.60
C THR A 258 34.22 11.31 4.73
N VAL A 259 33.14 11.92 5.23
CA VAL A 259 32.48 13.07 4.62
C VAL A 259 32.70 14.30 5.52
N THR A 260 33.22 15.37 4.93
CA THR A 260 33.35 16.69 5.59
C THR A 260 32.51 17.71 4.84
N LEU A 261 31.64 18.42 5.57
CA LEU A 261 30.74 19.44 5.03
C LEU A 261 30.56 20.56 6.07
N ALA A 262 30.82 21.80 5.67
CA ALA A 262 30.68 22.99 6.53
C ALA A 262 31.38 22.85 7.90
N GLY A 263 32.57 22.22 7.91
CA GLY A 263 33.36 21.97 9.15
C GLY A 263 32.92 20.77 9.98
N ALA A 264 31.77 20.17 9.71
CA ALA A 264 31.33 18.91 10.34
C ALA A 264 31.92 17.71 9.58
N THR A 265 32.36 16.68 10.32
CA THR A 265 32.94 15.45 9.75
C THR A 265 32.23 14.25 10.32
N SER A 266 31.90 13.28 9.45
CA SER A 266 31.37 11.98 9.85
C SER A 266 31.97 10.88 8.99
N SER A 267 32.26 9.72 9.60
CA SER A 267 32.85 8.58 8.91
C SER A 267 31.96 7.35 9.05
N ALA A 268 31.98 6.50 8.04
CA ALA A 268 31.35 5.19 8.06
C ALA A 268 32.23 4.18 7.30
N ARG A 269 32.13 2.92 7.69
CA ARG A 269 32.81 1.83 7.00
C ARG A 269 31.84 1.22 5.97
N ALA A 270 32.32 1.04 4.73
CA ALA A 270 31.55 0.37 3.69
C ALA A 270 31.29 -1.08 4.09
N ASP A 271 30.05 -1.54 3.92
CA ASP A 271 29.63 -2.92 4.17
C ASP A 271 30.23 -3.90 3.14
N ASN A 272 29.93 -5.19 3.27
CA ASN A 272 30.43 -6.21 2.34
C ASN A 272 29.82 -6.10 0.92
N LEU A 273 28.78 -5.29 0.73
CA LEU A 273 28.24 -4.93 -0.60
C LEU A 273 28.78 -3.59 -1.12
N GLY A 274 29.80 -3.03 -0.44
CA GLY A 274 30.39 -1.75 -0.81
C GLY A 274 29.53 -0.54 -0.54
N ARG A 275 28.46 -0.65 0.25
CA ARG A 275 27.57 0.48 0.57
C ARG A 275 28.04 1.16 1.84
N TRP A 276 28.04 2.46 1.83
CA TRP A 276 28.31 3.26 3.01
C TRP A 276 27.25 4.37 3.17
N GLN A 277 27.00 4.74 4.41
CA GLN A 277 26.12 5.87 4.74
C GLN A 277 26.65 6.57 5.98
N VAL A 278 26.74 7.91 5.91
CA VAL A 278 27.06 8.78 7.04
C VAL A 278 25.85 9.65 7.38
N THR A 279 25.82 10.12 8.63
CA THR A 279 24.86 11.12 9.07
C THR A 279 25.62 12.35 9.53
N LEU A 280 25.36 13.49 8.92
CA LEU A 280 25.89 14.78 9.29
C LEU A 280 24.87 15.61 10.09
N PRO A 281 25.31 16.53 10.96
CA PRO A 281 24.40 17.40 11.69
C PRO A 281 23.64 18.35 10.75
N PRO A 282 22.51 18.94 11.22
CA PRO A 282 21.74 19.88 10.45
C PRO A 282 22.56 21.10 10.02
N LEU A 283 22.40 21.50 8.76
CA LEU A 283 22.96 22.75 8.24
C LEU A 283 21.93 23.87 8.37
N LYS A 284 22.39 25.06 8.66
CA LYS A 284 21.58 26.27 8.50
C LYS A 284 21.49 26.64 7.02
N ALA A 285 20.37 27.27 6.64
CA ALA A 285 20.20 27.77 5.28
C ALA A 285 21.33 28.72 4.89
N GLY A 286 21.80 28.62 3.66
CA GLY A 286 22.87 29.46 3.13
C GLY A 286 23.95 28.68 2.39
N GLY A 287 25.14 29.19 2.39
CA GLY A 287 26.31 28.74 1.62
C GLY A 287 27.05 29.93 1.02
N PRO A 288 28.00 29.71 0.10
CA PRO A 288 28.42 28.39 -0.42
C PRO A 288 29.32 27.64 0.57
N TYR A 289 29.14 26.33 0.64
CA TYR A 289 29.98 25.42 1.41
C TYR A 289 30.82 24.56 0.47
N GLU A 290 31.91 23.99 1.01
CA GLU A 290 32.63 22.90 0.37
C GLU A 290 32.25 21.57 1.01
N MET A 291 32.13 20.52 0.19
CA MET A 291 32.01 19.15 0.65
C MET A 291 33.14 18.30 0.13
N THR A 292 33.73 17.48 0.98
CA THR A 292 34.70 16.47 0.61
C THR A 292 34.25 15.09 1.04
N VAL A 293 34.47 14.09 0.18
CA VAL A 293 34.21 12.68 0.47
C VAL A 293 35.47 11.91 0.13
N THR A 294 36.05 11.18 1.09
CA THR A 294 37.30 10.45 0.89
C THR A 294 37.25 9.06 1.53
N ASP A 295 37.89 8.10 0.87
CA ASP A 295 38.15 6.75 1.41
C ASP A 295 39.65 6.58 1.81
N GLY A 296 40.39 7.68 1.87
CA GLY A 296 41.83 7.68 2.13
C GLY A 296 42.71 7.49 0.88
N HIS A 297 42.15 6.97 -0.21
CA HIS A 297 42.85 6.79 -1.50
C HIS A 297 42.32 7.78 -2.55
N THR A 298 41.01 7.92 -2.63
CA THR A 298 40.34 8.84 -3.54
C THR A 298 39.65 9.94 -2.74
N THR A 299 39.69 11.17 -3.24
CA THR A 299 38.95 12.28 -2.64
C THR A 299 38.12 12.97 -3.71
N LEU A 300 36.80 12.97 -3.51
CA LEU A 300 35.84 13.74 -4.29
C LEU A 300 35.61 15.09 -3.59
N ARG A 301 35.63 16.17 -4.37
CA ARG A 301 35.43 17.54 -3.87
C ARG A 301 34.28 18.18 -4.61
N PHE A 302 33.41 18.85 -3.86
CA PHE A 302 32.26 19.56 -4.38
C PHE A 302 32.27 20.99 -3.85
N ALA A 303 32.26 21.94 -4.79
CA ALA A 303 32.25 23.37 -4.51
C ALA A 303 30.84 23.95 -4.64
N ASP A 304 30.64 25.15 -4.08
CA ASP A 304 29.39 25.90 -4.17
C ASP A 304 28.16 25.11 -3.68
N VAL A 305 28.34 24.31 -2.62
CA VAL A 305 27.24 23.55 -2.03
C VAL A 305 26.34 24.49 -1.21
N MET A 306 25.04 24.47 -1.47
CA MET A 306 24.08 25.31 -0.77
C MET A 306 23.26 24.44 0.20
N ALA A 307 22.83 25.04 1.32
CA ALA A 307 21.87 24.45 2.24
C ALA A 307 20.51 25.15 2.10
N GLY A 308 19.46 24.40 1.79
CA GLY A 308 18.15 24.96 1.52
C GLY A 308 17.05 23.91 1.42
N GLU A 309 16.16 24.03 0.47
CA GLU A 309 15.09 23.06 0.20
C GLU A 309 15.36 22.32 -1.11
N VAL A 310 15.06 21.03 -1.15
CA VAL A 310 15.28 20.22 -2.36
C VAL A 310 13.98 19.53 -2.76
N TRP A 311 13.54 19.75 -3.98
CA TRP A 311 12.31 19.18 -4.50
C TRP A 311 12.55 18.41 -5.80
N ILE A 312 11.77 17.33 -6.02
CA ILE A 312 11.75 16.63 -7.29
C ILE A 312 10.53 17.12 -8.09
N ALA A 313 10.76 17.55 -9.32
CA ALA A 313 9.73 17.92 -10.29
C ALA A 313 9.63 16.81 -11.35
N SER A 314 8.54 16.04 -11.36
CA SER A 314 8.39 14.88 -12.23
C SER A 314 6.97 14.75 -12.78
N GLY A 315 6.78 13.87 -13.73
CA GLY A 315 5.52 13.66 -14.44
C GLY A 315 5.71 13.59 -15.94
N GLN A 316 4.76 14.19 -16.71
CA GLN A 316 4.80 14.16 -18.16
C GLN A 316 4.94 15.54 -18.80
N SER A 317 4.56 15.69 -20.05
CA SER A 317 4.81 16.87 -20.89
C SER A 317 4.40 18.21 -20.27
N ASN A 318 3.35 18.27 -19.46
CA ASN A 318 2.95 19.50 -18.76
C ASN A 318 3.92 19.91 -17.66
N MET A 319 4.62 18.97 -17.02
CA MET A 319 5.74 19.27 -16.13
C MET A 319 7.03 19.55 -16.92
N GLU A 320 7.26 18.86 -18.05
CA GLU A 320 8.38 19.10 -18.94
C GLU A 320 8.31 20.45 -19.67
N PHE A 321 7.12 21.04 -19.80
CA PHE A 321 6.86 22.26 -20.59
C PHE A 321 7.82 23.39 -20.22
N GLN A 322 8.64 23.80 -21.18
CA GLN A 322 9.75 24.74 -20.98
C GLN A 322 9.26 26.17 -20.80
N LEU A 323 10.04 26.98 -20.10
CA LEU A 323 9.80 28.41 -19.92
C LEU A 323 9.66 29.13 -21.27
N ASP A 324 10.58 28.83 -22.24
CA ASP A 324 10.56 29.45 -23.58
C ASP A 324 9.24 29.19 -24.35
N TRP A 325 8.43 28.24 -23.94
CA TRP A 325 7.12 27.92 -24.54
C TRP A 325 5.93 28.52 -23.77
N SER A 326 6.20 29.08 -22.59
CA SER A 326 5.18 29.58 -21.68
C SER A 326 4.87 31.05 -21.97
N ASP A 327 3.58 31.45 -21.91
CA ASP A 327 3.15 32.83 -22.07
C ASP A 327 3.51 33.70 -20.86
N ASP A 328 3.83 33.10 -19.72
CA ASP A 328 4.13 33.74 -18.46
C ASP A 328 5.58 33.47 -18.00
N ALA A 329 6.50 33.25 -18.95
CA ALA A 329 7.91 33.10 -18.68
C ALA A 329 8.51 34.38 -18.04
N PRO A 330 9.43 34.26 -17.07
CA PRO A 330 10.14 35.40 -16.52
C PRO A 330 11.07 36.00 -17.57
N ALA A 331 11.31 37.30 -17.49
CA ALA A 331 12.25 37.99 -18.41
C ALA A 331 13.70 37.47 -18.26
N ASP A 332 14.07 37.03 -17.06
CA ASP A 332 15.38 36.43 -16.74
C ASP A 332 15.16 35.17 -15.92
N PRO A 333 15.21 33.97 -16.53
CA PRO A 333 15.11 32.71 -15.77
C PRO A 333 16.20 32.52 -14.73
N ALA A 334 17.39 33.06 -14.94
CA ALA A 334 18.53 32.99 -14.02
C ALA A 334 18.53 34.05 -12.91
N GLY A 335 17.59 34.96 -12.95
CA GLY A 335 17.56 36.17 -12.08
C GLY A 335 17.32 35.87 -10.59
N ASN A 336 16.90 34.67 -10.21
CA ASN A 336 16.81 34.30 -8.79
C ASN A 336 18.09 33.54 -8.34
N PRO A 337 18.98 34.20 -7.57
CA PRO A 337 20.26 33.62 -7.16
C PRO A 337 20.12 32.45 -6.19
N LEU A 338 18.93 32.27 -5.57
CA LEU A 338 18.65 31.20 -4.63
C LEU A 338 18.15 29.92 -5.33
N LEU A 339 17.83 29.97 -6.65
CA LEU A 339 17.31 28.81 -7.37
C LEU A 339 18.41 28.05 -8.11
N ARG A 340 18.50 26.77 -7.88
CA ARG A 340 19.38 25.82 -8.57
C ARG A 340 18.58 24.67 -9.14
N VAL A 341 18.97 24.16 -10.28
CA VAL A 341 18.27 23.08 -10.98
C VAL A 341 19.23 21.97 -11.39
N PHE A 342 18.79 20.74 -11.22
CA PHE A 342 19.42 19.54 -11.74
C PHE A 342 18.48 18.96 -12.80
N ARG A 343 18.70 19.33 -14.07
CA ARG A 343 17.83 18.93 -15.17
C ARG A 343 18.33 17.65 -15.81
N MET A 344 17.61 16.57 -15.63
CA MET A 344 17.80 15.31 -16.30
C MET A 344 17.09 15.37 -17.66
N SER A 345 17.87 15.64 -18.71
CA SER A 345 17.35 15.74 -20.08
C SER A 345 17.29 14.37 -20.72
N ASP A 346 16.23 14.11 -21.42
CA ASP A 346 16.05 12.91 -22.24
C ASP A 346 17.06 12.84 -23.39
N ARG A 347 17.59 11.65 -23.67
CA ARG A 347 18.46 11.37 -24.81
C ARG A 347 17.73 11.53 -26.13
N VAL A 348 16.44 11.17 -26.11
CA VAL A 348 15.53 11.28 -27.23
C VAL A 348 14.12 11.55 -26.71
N ARG A 349 13.40 12.45 -27.35
CA ARG A 349 11.98 12.64 -27.06
C ARG A 349 11.15 11.55 -27.72
N PRO A 350 10.14 11.01 -27.04
CA PRO A 350 9.17 10.09 -27.64
C PRO A 350 8.23 10.80 -28.62
N ALA A 351 8.80 11.32 -29.71
CA ALA A 351 8.09 11.93 -30.82
C ALA A 351 7.76 10.88 -31.91
N ALA A 352 7.04 11.26 -32.95
CA ALA A 352 6.77 10.36 -34.07
C ALA A 352 8.08 9.94 -34.79
N GLY A 353 8.12 8.68 -35.24
CA GLY A 353 9.23 8.09 -35.98
C GLY A 353 10.04 7.06 -35.16
N GLN A 354 10.62 6.13 -35.89
CA GLN A 354 11.50 5.11 -35.33
C GLN A 354 12.83 5.70 -34.85
N TRP A 355 13.33 5.23 -33.71
CA TRP A 355 14.61 5.66 -33.18
C TRP A 355 15.80 4.96 -33.83
N PRO A 356 16.96 5.63 -33.91
CA PRO A 356 18.21 5.01 -34.38
C PRO A 356 18.67 3.89 -33.45
N ASP A 357 19.38 2.89 -33.99
CA ASP A 357 19.90 1.73 -33.24
C ASP A 357 20.78 2.15 -32.04
N SER A 358 21.56 3.21 -32.18
CA SER A 358 22.40 3.72 -31.08
C SER A 358 21.59 4.27 -29.88
N VAL A 359 20.41 4.82 -30.14
CA VAL A 359 19.47 5.28 -29.12
C VAL A 359 18.77 4.08 -28.49
N LEU A 360 18.30 3.13 -29.31
CA LEU A 360 17.68 1.90 -28.83
C LEU A 360 18.63 1.14 -27.90
N ALA A 361 19.90 0.96 -28.29
CA ALA A 361 20.89 0.29 -27.43
C ALA A 361 21.12 0.99 -26.08
N ALA A 362 21.09 2.32 -26.05
CA ALA A 362 21.20 3.07 -24.80
C ALA A 362 19.94 2.89 -23.93
N VAL A 363 18.76 3.00 -24.54
CA VAL A 363 17.48 2.82 -23.84
C VAL A 363 17.34 1.39 -23.28
N ASP A 364 17.76 0.39 -24.02
CA ASP A 364 17.76 -1.02 -23.57
C ASP A 364 18.59 -1.23 -22.29
N THR A 365 19.60 -0.37 -22.05
CA THR A 365 20.46 -0.45 -20.87
C THR A 365 20.09 0.55 -19.76
N LEU A 366 18.91 1.15 -19.80
CA LEU A 366 18.42 2.19 -18.90
C LEU A 366 19.18 3.54 -18.99
N ASP A 367 20.04 3.73 -20.00
CA ASP A 367 20.78 4.99 -20.26
C ASP A 367 19.90 5.97 -21.09
N TYR A 368 18.75 6.32 -20.50
CA TYR A 368 17.78 7.23 -21.14
C TYR A 368 18.11 8.70 -20.92
N TYR A 369 18.60 9.06 -19.73
CA TYR A 369 18.91 10.44 -19.41
C TYR A 369 20.36 10.78 -19.72
N LEU A 370 20.57 11.95 -20.33
CA LEU A 370 21.90 12.51 -20.53
C LEU A 370 22.52 12.91 -19.18
N PRO A 371 23.86 12.90 -19.06
CA PRO A 371 24.55 13.39 -17.87
C PRO A 371 24.09 14.80 -17.50
N ALA A 372 23.67 14.98 -16.26
CA ALA A 372 23.15 16.24 -15.72
C ALA A 372 24.12 16.84 -14.70
N LYS A 373 23.99 18.15 -14.46
CA LYS A 373 24.71 18.88 -13.41
C LYS A 373 23.81 19.98 -12.86
N TRP A 374 24.10 20.39 -11.64
CA TRP A 374 23.45 21.54 -11.03
C TRP A 374 23.87 22.83 -11.75
N ALA A 375 22.88 23.70 -11.98
CA ALA A 375 23.05 24.98 -12.67
C ALA A 375 21.97 25.97 -12.25
N VAL A 376 22.13 27.23 -12.63
CA VAL A 376 21.02 28.19 -12.63
C VAL A 376 20.03 27.81 -13.74
N PRO A 377 18.71 28.04 -13.57
CA PRO A 377 17.74 27.72 -14.61
C PRO A 377 17.94 28.55 -15.88
N ASP A 378 17.62 27.96 -17.03
CA ASP A 378 17.57 28.60 -18.35
C ASP A 378 16.14 28.50 -18.93
N GLY A 379 15.90 29.10 -20.07
CA GLY A 379 14.61 29.08 -20.77
C GLY A 379 14.09 27.69 -21.14
N ARG A 380 14.97 26.69 -21.14
CA ARG A 380 14.60 25.28 -21.41
C ARG A 380 14.20 24.52 -20.16
N PHE A 381 14.24 25.15 -18.97
CA PHE A 381 13.80 24.52 -17.73
C PHE A 381 12.26 24.47 -17.65
N SER A 382 11.72 23.53 -16.85
CA SER A 382 10.29 23.40 -16.56
C SER A 382 9.68 24.70 -16.07
N ALA A 383 8.68 25.24 -16.76
CA ALA A 383 7.97 26.46 -16.36
C ALA A 383 7.24 26.28 -15.02
N VAL A 384 6.55 25.14 -14.83
CA VAL A 384 5.87 24.82 -13.56
C VAL A 384 6.86 24.76 -12.40
N ALA A 385 7.95 24.02 -12.58
CA ALA A 385 8.96 23.85 -11.54
C ALA A 385 9.71 25.15 -11.25
N TRP A 386 9.93 26.01 -12.26
CA TRP A 386 10.52 27.33 -12.06
C TRP A 386 9.64 28.23 -11.19
N HIS A 387 8.33 28.37 -11.53
CA HIS A 387 7.39 29.20 -10.77
C HIS A 387 7.18 28.68 -9.35
N PHE A 388 7.22 27.35 -9.17
CA PHE A 388 7.22 26.73 -7.84
C PHE A 388 8.46 27.12 -7.05
N GLY A 389 9.65 26.86 -7.60
CA GLY A 389 10.92 27.08 -6.92
C GLY A 389 11.20 28.56 -6.63
N ALA A 390 10.88 29.45 -7.56
CA ALA A 390 11.02 30.91 -7.38
C ALA A 390 10.14 31.42 -6.24
N MET A 391 8.85 31.08 -6.23
CA MET A 391 7.95 31.48 -5.14
C MET A 391 8.40 30.91 -3.80
N LEU A 392 8.89 29.67 -3.78
CA LEU A 392 9.37 29.04 -2.56
C LEU A 392 10.62 29.75 -2.02
N ALA A 393 11.61 30.02 -2.90
CA ALA A 393 12.82 30.75 -2.56
C ALA A 393 12.52 32.17 -2.05
N ASP A 394 11.60 32.88 -2.72
CA ASP A 394 11.19 34.23 -2.34
C ASP A 394 10.44 34.26 -0.99
N SER A 395 9.60 33.23 -0.72
CA SER A 395 8.83 33.18 0.54
C SER A 395 9.67 32.74 1.74
N LEU A 396 10.55 31.75 1.55
CA LEU A 396 11.38 31.19 2.62
C LEU A 396 12.73 31.91 2.78
N GLN A 397 13.16 32.70 1.78
CA GLN A 397 14.47 33.38 1.75
C GLN A 397 15.65 32.42 1.93
N VAL A 398 15.56 31.22 1.29
CA VAL A 398 16.58 30.18 1.35
C VAL A 398 16.87 29.61 -0.04
N PRO A 399 18.04 28.99 -0.24
CA PRO A 399 18.30 28.26 -1.49
C PRO A 399 17.26 27.18 -1.76
N VAL A 400 16.84 27.04 -3.01
CA VAL A 400 15.94 25.98 -3.48
C VAL A 400 16.59 25.24 -4.63
N GLY A 401 16.74 23.93 -4.47
CA GLY A 401 17.19 23.01 -5.50
C GLY A 401 16.03 22.21 -6.09
N ILE A 402 15.97 22.12 -7.42
CA ILE A 402 14.95 21.30 -8.09
C ILE A 402 15.62 20.27 -8.99
N ILE A 403 15.38 19.00 -8.70
CA ILE A 403 15.72 17.87 -9.55
C ILE A 403 14.53 17.65 -10.49
N SER A 404 14.76 17.70 -11.80
CA SER A 404 13.70 17.64 -12.80
C SER A 404 13.94 16.51 -13.79
N ASN A 405 12.99 15.56 -13.88
CA ASN A 405 13.05 14.38 -14.74
C ASN A 405 11.71 13.99 -15.40
N PRO A 406 10.83 14.93 -15.77
CA PRO A 406 9.59 14.60 -16.45
C PRO A 406 9.86 14.08 -17.87
N VAL A 407 8.97 13.21 -18.37
CA VAL A 407 9.05 12.66 -19.74
C VAL A 407 7.71 12.81 -20.43
N GLY A 408 7.68 13.53 -21.55
CA GLY A 408 6.48 13.77 -22.33
C GLY A 408 5.80 12.48 -22.75
N GLY A 409 4.49 12.36 -22.45
CA GLY A 409 3.68 11.21 -22.80
C GLY A 409 3.78 10.00 -21.86
N ALA A 410 4.65 10.02 -20.87
CA ALA A 410 4.83 8.91 -19.94
C ALA A 410 3.61 8.71 -19.04
N GLY A 411 3.23 7.46 -18.80
CA GLY A 411 2.20 7.08 -17.83
C GLY A 411 2.75 6.99 -16.40
N THR A 412 1.85 7.05 -15.41
CA THR A 412 2.18 6.90 -13.97
C THR A 412 2.95 5.60 -13.71
N GLU A 413 2.58 4.52 -14.38
CA GLU A 413 3.16 3.19 -14.26
C GLU A 413 4.65 3.13 -14.57
N SER A 414 5.16 4.00 -15.45
CA SER A 414 6.58 4.04 -15.80
C SER A 414 7.47 4.52 -14.64
N PHE A 415 6.90 5.27 -13.69
CA PHE A 415 7.61 5.84 -12.54
C PHE A 415 7.44 5.04 -11.24
N ILE A 416 6.90 3.83 -11.28
CA ILE A 416 6.70 2.96 -10.11
C ILE A 416 7.72 1.84 -10.15
N ASP A 417 8.36 1.49 -9.03
CA ASP A 417 9.29 0.36 -8.99
C ASP A 417 8.62 -0.96 -9.36
N ILE A 418 9.37 -1.84 -10.00
CA ILE A 418 8.82 -3.08 -10.57
C ILE A 418 8.23 -4.03 -9.51
N GLU A 419 8.81 -4.08 -8.30
CA GLU A 419 8.29 -4.93 -7.22
C GLU A 419 6.98 -4.37 -6.67
N THR A 420 6.86 -3.06 -6.55
CA THR A 420 5.59 -2.41 -6.16
C THR A 420 4.48 -2.70 -7.19
N LEU A 421 4.77 -2.62 -8.48
CA LEU A 421 3.81 -3.02 -9.53
C LEU A 421 3.48 -4.52 -9.47
N ARG A 422 4.47 -5.38 -9.29
CA ARG A 422 4.25 -6.84 -9.13
C ARG A 422 3.32 -7.17 -7.98
N HIS A 423 3.34 -6.39 -6.91
CA HIS A 423 2.47 -6.58 -5.74
C HIS A 423 1.10 -5.91 -5.89
N GLY A 424 1.04 -4.72 -6.45
CA GLY A 424 -0.17 -3.90 -6.48
C GLY A 424 -1.02 -4.08 -7.74
N LEU A 425 -0.40 -4.18 -8.92
CA LEU A 425 -1.08 -4.31 -10.21
C LEU A 425 -0.22 -5.10 -11.20
N PRO A 426 0.02 -6.41 -10.96
CA PRO A 426 0.91 -7.23 -11.79
C PRO A 426 0.47 -7.34 -13.25
N GLU A 427 -0.82 -7.20 -13.52
CA GLU A 427 -1.39 -7.31 -14.86
C GLU A 427 -0.86 -6.24 -15.82
N ILE A 428 -0.50 -5.05 -15.32
CA ILE A 428 0.05 -3.96 -16.15
C ILE A 428 1.41 -4.30 -16.76
N LEU A 429 2.15 -5.24 -16.11
CA LEU A 429 3.45 -5.72 -16.58
C LEU A 429 3.34 -6.80 -17.67
N LEU A 430 2.11 -7.28 -17.95
CA LEU A 430 1.87 -8.32 -18.94
C LEU A 430 1.54 -7.71 -20.28
N ASP A 431 2.37 -7.96 -21.30
CA ASP A 431 2.13 -7.43 -22.68
C ASP A 431 1.72 -5.94 -22.69
N TRP A 432 2.52 -5.11 -22.04
CA TRP A 432 2.17 -3.71 -21.82
C TRP A 432 1.86 -2.93 -23.14
N LEU A 433 2.44 -3.36 -24.27
CA LEU A 433 2.13 -2.81 -25.58
C LEU A 433 0.77 -3.25 -26.14
N GLY A 434 0.07 -4.20 -25.48
CA GLY A 434 -1.20 -4.74 -25.95
C GLY A 434 -2.30 -4.82 -24.90
N ASN A 435 -2.01 -4.54 -23.62
CA ASN A 435 -2.99 -4.63 -22.55
C ASN A 435 -3.90 -3.38 -22.47
N HIS A 436 -4.99 -3.47 -21.70
CA HIS A 436 -5.98 -2.39 -21.58
C HIS A 436 -5.65 -1.35 -20.50
N TYR A 437 -4.58 -1.55 -19.74
CA TYR A 437 -4.17 -0.65 -18.67
C TYR A 437 -3.43 0.57 -19.20
N VAL A 438 -2.68 0.39 -20.27
CA VAL A 438 -1.93 1.46 -20.93
C VAL A 438 -2.73 2.03 -22.11
N GLN A 439 -2.76 3.34 -22.22
CA GLN A 439 -3.55 4.03 -23.24
C GLN A 439 -3.08 3.67 -24.66
N PRO A 440 -3.98 3.40 -25.63
CA PRO A 440 -3.61 2.93 -26.97
C PRO A 440 -2.60 3.82 -27.69
N TRP A 441 -2.74 5.16 -27.64
CA TRP A 441 -1.80 6.05 -28.30
C TRP A 441 -0.38 6.00 -27.71
N VAL A 442 -0.27 5.71 -26.40
CA VAL A 442 1.02 5.51 -25.71
C VAL A 442 1.69 4.24 -26.24
N GLN A 443 0.91 3.17 -26.39
CA GLN A 443 1.37 1.91 -26.97
C GLN A 443 1.78 2.05 -28.44
N GLU A 444 0.98 2.76 -29.22
CA GLU A 444 1.25 3.02 -30.64
C GLU A 444 2.52 3.85 -30.84
N ARG A 445 2.69 4.92 -30.05
CA ARG A 445 3.87 5.76 -30.06
C ARG A 445 5.12 4.98 -29.69
N ALA A 446 5.04 4.19 -28.61
CA ALA A 446 6.16 3.36 -28.18
C ALA A 446 6.52 2.32 -29.26
N ALA A 447 5.52 1.63 -29.83
CA ALA A 447 5.75 0.66 -30.91
C ALA A 447 6.40 1.29 -32.13
N GLU A 448 5.97 2.50 -32.52
CA GLU A 448 6.59 3.25 -33.62
C GLU A 448 8.06 3.58 -33.33
N ASN A 449 8.36 4.07 -32.10
CA ASN A 449 9.71 4.45 -31.70
C ASN A 449 10.69 3.27 -31.72
N ILE A 450 10.25 2.09 -31.25
CA ILE A 450 11.10 0.90 -31.16
C ILE A 450 11.07 -0.01 -32.39
N GLY A 451 10.45 0.42 -33.50
CA GLY A 451 10.42 -0.36 -34.72
C GLY A 451 9.43 -1.51 -34.75
N GLY A 452 8.41 -1.50 -33.89
CA GLY A 452 7.30 -2.45 -33.84
C GLY A 452 7.14 -3.16 -32.49
N ARG A 453 5.96 -3.68 -32.22
CA ARG A 453 5.61 -4.36 -30.95
C ARG A 453 6.46 -5.61 -30.67
N GLN A 454 7.09 -6.20 -31.68
CA GLN A 454 7.88 -7.41 -31.59
C GLN A 454 9.39 -7.15 -31.64
N SER A 455 9.82 -5.88 -31.62
CA SER A 455 11.24 -5.52 -31.77
C SER A 455 12.12 -6.02 -30.62
N GLY A 456 11.55 -6.20 -29.44
CA GLY A 456 12.28 -6.57 -28.22
C GLY A 456 13.01 -5.41 -27.55
N HIS A 457 13.00 -4.22 -28.12
CA HIS A 457 13.58 -3.02 -27.53
C HIS A 457 12.71 -2.44 -26.42
N ARG A 458 13.33 -1.78 -25.46
CA ARG A 458 12.69 -1.09 -24.35
C ARG A 458 12.26 0.33 -24.73
N HIS A 459 11.37 0.88 -23.92
CA HIS A 459 10.87 2.24 -24.12
C HIS A 459 10.59 2.93 -22.77
N PRO A 460 10.84 4.26 -22.61
CA PRO A 460 10.55 4.98 -21.36
C PRO A 460 9.09 4.94 -20.91
N TYR A 461 8.14 4.61 -21.79
CA TYR A 461 6.74 4.40 -21.41
C TYR A 461 6.46 3.00 -20.84
N GLU A 462 7.41 2.07 -20.92
CA GLU A 462 7.30 0.75 -20.31
C GLU A 462 7.07 0.89 -18.80
N PRO A 463 6.12 0.15 -18.19
CA PRO A 463 5.93 0.17 -16.75
C PRO A 463 7.24 -0.06 -16.00
N SER A 464 7.50 0.78 -14.98
CA SER A 464 8.71 0.77 -14.16
C SER A 464 9.99 1.33 -14.81
N TYR A 465 10.02 1.58 -16.11
CA TYR A 465 11.24 1.99 -16.79
C TYR A 465 11.84 3.29 -16.22
N LEU A 466 11.03 4.35 -16.15
CA LEU A 466 11.50 5.67 -15.69
C LEU A 466 11.85 5.71 -14.20
N PHE A 467 11.26 4.81 -13.41
CA PHE A 467 11.70 4.63 -12.03
C PHE A 467 13.17 4.15 -11.98
N HIS A 468 13.51 3.13 -12.76
CA HIS A 468 14.85 2.56 -12.74
C HIS A 468 15.89 3.42 -13.49
N ALA A 469 15.48 4.12 -14.55
CA ALA A 469 16.36 5.01 -15.30
C ALA A 469 16.55 6.39 -14.64
N GLY A 470 15.55 6.91 -13.91
CA GLY A 470 15.52 8.30 -13.47
C GLY A 470 15.35 8.55 -11.98
N ILE A 471 14.75 7.64 -11.21
CA ILE A 471 14.53 7.79 -9.76
C ILE A 471 15.59 7.00 -8.97
N ARG A 472 15.74 5.73 -9.26
CA ARG A 472 16.73 4.85 -8.61
C ARG A 472 18.17 5.41 -8.66
N PRO A 473 18.65 5.99 -9.78
CA PRO A 473 20.00 6.58 -9.85
C PRO A 473 20.22 7.82 -8.98
N LEU A 474 19.16 8.48 -8.49
CA LEU A 474 19.31 9.56 -7.51
C LEU A 474 19.81 9.03 -6.17
N GLY A 475 19.65 7.72 -5.93
CA GLY A 475 20.00 7.09 -4.67
C GLY A 475 19.19 7.69 -3.51
N ALA A 476 19.76 7.62 -2.32
CA ALA A 476 19.16 8.23 -1.13
C ALA A 476 19.46 9.75 -1.03
N TYR A 477 19.51 10.48 -2.16
CA TYR A 477 19.71 11.93 -2.12
C TYR A 477 18.58 12.57 -1.31
N PRO A 478 18.89 13.36 -0.28
CA PRO A 478 17.87 13.86 0.62
C PRO A 478 17.02 14.92 -0.07
N VAL A 479 15.69 14.72 -0.07
CA VAL A 479 14.71 15.63 -0.69
C VAL A 479 13.65 16.08 0.30
N SER A 480 13.06 17.26 0.09
CA SER A 480 11.99 17.84 0.92
C SER A 480 10.62 17.36 0.50
N GLY A 481 10.40 17.11 -0.79
CA GLY A 481 9.14 16.65 -1.35
C GLY A 481 9.18 16.48 -2.86
N VAL A 482 8.03 16.16 -3.42
CA VAL A 482 7.81 15.94 -4.86
C VAL A 482 6.70 16.85 -5.36
N ILE A 483 6.90 17.51 -6.48
CA ILE A 483 5.83 18.11 -7.29
C ILE A 483 5.59 17.23 -8.51
N TRP A 484 4.31 16.86 -8.73
CA TRP A 484 3.90 15.89 -9.73
C TRP A 484 2.86 16.46 -10.68
N TYR A 485 3.13 16.48 -11.99
CA TYR A 485 2.15 16.87 -12.99
C TYR A 485 2.05 15.81 -14.08
N GLN A 486 1.07 14.95 -13.94
CA GLN A 486 0.81 13.83 -14.85
C GLN A 486 -0.66 13.44 -14.76
N GLY A 487 -1.17 12.78 -15.76
CA GLY A 487 -2.51 12.22 -15.77
C GLY A 487 -3.06 12.08 -17.18
N GLU A 488 -2.61 12.87 -18.14
CA GLU A 488 -3.14 12.91 -19.50
C GLU A 488 -3.00 11.56 -20.21
N SER A 489 -1.93 10.82 -19.90
CA SER A 489 -1.68 9.48 -20.43
C SER A 489 -2.42 8.36 -19.69
N ASN A 490 -3.03 8.66 -18.53
CA ASN A 490 -3.82 7.70 -17.73
C ASN A 490 -5.31 8.06 -17.68
N ALA A 491 -5.71 9.23 -18.21
CA ALA A 491 -7.09 9.74 -18.09
C ALA A 491 -8.14 8.91 -18.84
N HIS A 492 -7.74 7.91 -19.61
CA HIS A 492 -8.65 6.96 -20.24
C HIS A 492 -9.27 5.97 -19.24
N ASN A 493 -8.64 5.79 -18.07
CA ASN A 493 -9.05 4.82 -17.05
C ASN A 493 -8.75 5.35 -15.64
N ALA A 494 -9.74 6.06 -15.07
CA ALA A 494 -9.62 6.67 -13.74
C ALA A 494 -9.49 5.61 -12.63
N GLU A 495 -10.17 4.47 -12.79
CA GLU A 495 -10.18 3.38 -11.81
C GLU A 495 -8.80 2.73 -11.69
N VAL A 496 -8.10 2.53 -12.80
CA VAL A 496 -6.71 2.06 -12.79
C VAL A 496 -5.79 3.09 -12.16
N HIS A 497 -6.00 4.39 -12.44
CA HIS A 497 -5.21 5.45 -11.82
C HIS A 497 -5.39 5.50 -10.29
N GLU A 498 -6.58 5.20 -9.78
CA GLU A 498 -6.84 5.08 -8.34
C GLU A 498 -6.01 3.97 -7.66
N THR A 499 -5.55 3.00 -8.43
CA THR A 499 -4.58 1.99 -7.97
C THR A 499 -3.14 2.47 -8.18
N LEU A 500 -2.82 3.04 -9.34
CA LEU A 500 -1.45 3.40 -9.71
C LEU A 500 -0.89 4.56 -8.87
N PHE A 501 -1.66 5.60 -8.61
CA PHE A 501 -1.15 6.76 -7.90
C PHE A 501 -0.75 6.47 -6.43
N PRO A 502 -1.52 5.72 -5.63
CA PRO A 502 -1.06 5.24 -4.32
C PRO A 502 0.20 4.39 -4.39
N LEU A 503 0.32 3.54 -5.43
CA LEU A 503 1.53 2.73 -5.65
C LEU A 503 2.74 3.61 -5.99
N LEU A 504 2.56 4.65 -6.80
CA LEU A 504 3.59 5.64 -7.09
C LEU A 504 4.12 6.29 -5.80
N VAL A 505 3.21 6.84 -4.99
CA VAL A 505 3.55 7.51 -3.74
C VAL A 505 4.27 6.55 -2.78
N SER A 506 3.75 5.32 -2.63
CA SER A 506 4.35 4.29 -1.79
C SER A 506 5.74 3.87 -2.27
N SER A 507 5.91 3.68 -3.59
CA SER A 507 7.17 3.32 -4.24
C SER A 507 8.27 4.35 -3.95
N TRP A 508 7.97 5.64 -4.15
CA TRP A 508 8.94 6.70 -3.93
C TRP A 508 9.25 6.93 -2.44
N ARG A 509 8.23 6.85 -1.56
CA ARG A 509 8.42 6.90 -0.10
C ARG A 509 9.37 5.82 0.39
N LYS A 510 9.24 4.61 -0.16
CA LYS A 510 10.14 3.48 0.11
C LYS A 510 11.55 3.74 -0.41
N GLU A 511 11.71 4.20 -1.65
CA GLU A 511 13.02 4.46 -2.28
C GLU A 511 13.81 5.51 -1.52
N PHE A 512 13.18 6.62 -1.14
CA PHE A 512 13.82 7.68 -0.37
C PHE A 512 13.89 7.42 1.15
N GLY A 513 13.35 6.29 1.64
CA GLY A 513 13.28 5.97 3.06
C GLY A 513 12.49 7.00 3.87
N ARG A 514 11.49 7.65 3.25
CA ARG A 514 10.68 8.73 3.80
C ARG A 514 9.18 8.39 3.71
N PRO A 515 8.60 7.68 4.69
CA PRO A 515 7.16 7.35 4.69
C PRO A 515 6.26 8.59 4.71
N ASP A 516 6.78 9.71 5.17
CA ASP A 516 6.15 11.03 5.24
C ASP A 516 6.45 11.95 4.05
N LEU A 517 7.15 11.48 3.00
CA LEU A 517 7.53 12.31 1.86
C LEU A 517 6.32 13.00 1.24
N PRO A 518 6.27 14.36 1.25
CA PRO A 518 5.17 15.09 0.65
C PRO A 518 5.10 14.89 -0.87
N PHE A 519 3.87 14.74 -1.37
CA PHE A 519 3.57 14.66 -2.79
C PHE A 519 2.55 15.73 -3.16
N LEU A 520 2.94 16.74 -3.92
CA LEU A 520 2.06 17.81 -4.35
C LEU A 520 1.74 17.62 -5.83
N THR A 521 0.50 17.27 -6.14
CA THR A 521 0.07 16.97 -7.50
C THR A 521 -0.71 18.11 -8.13
N SER A 522 -0.65 18.24 -9.46
CA SER A 522 -1.52 19.12 -10.24
C SER A 522 -2.72 18.35 -10.75
N GLN A 523 -3.93 18.85 -10.50
CA GLN A 523 -5.13 18.35 -11.20
C GLN A 523 -4.98 18.61 -12.71
N LEU A 524 -5.53 17.76 -13.56
CA LEU A 524 -5.52 18.00 -15.00
C LEU A 524 -6.27 19.29 -15.35
N SER A 525 -5.66 20.13 -16.18
CA SER A 525 -6.30 21.31 -16.77
C SER A 525 -7.46 20.93 -17.68
N SER A 526 -8.44 21.81 -17.83
CA SER A 526 -9.59 21.55 -18.72
C SER A 526 -9.17 21.28 -20.16
N LEU A 527 -9.77 20.27 -20.77
CA LEU A 527 -9.54 19.86 -22.16
C LEU A 527 -10.81 19.20 -22.70
N GLY A 528 -11.10 19.32 -23.98
CA GLY A 528 -12.29 18.75 -24.65
C GLY A 528 -12.29 17.21 -24.78
N ARG A 529 -11.87 16.44 -23.74
CA ARG A 529 -11.86 14.97 -23.75
C ARG A 529 -12.86 14.39 -22.74
N PRO A 530 -13.72 13.45 -23.14
CA PRO A 530 -14.83 12.94 -22.31
C PRO A 530 -14.43 12.34 -20.96
N SER A 531 -13.25 11.73 -20.85
CA SER A 531 -12.78 11.09 -19.61
C SER A 531 -12.27 12.08 -18.53
N TRP A 532 -12.02 13.33 -18.91
CA TRP A 532 -11.35 14.32 -18.04
C TRP A 532 -12.06 14.60 -16.71
N PRO A 533 -13.40 14.79 -16.65
CA PRO A 533 -14.07 15.10 -15.40
C PRO A 533 -13.93 14.01 -14.34
N ALA A 534 -14.12 12.75 -14.75
CA ALA A 534 -13.98 11.60 -13.86
C ALA A 534 -12.54 11.48 -13.34
N PHE A 535 -11.56 11.72 -14.20
CA PHE A 535 -10.16 11.67 -13.81
C PHE A 535 -9.77 12.82 -12.86
N ARG A 536 -10.25 14.04 -13.09
CA ARG A 536 -10.04 15.19 -12.18
C ARG A 536 -10.62 14.92 -10.79
N ASP A 537 -11.81 14.34 -10.71
CA ASP A 537 -12.41 13.95 -9.44
C ASP A 537 -11.64 12.81 -8.75
N SER A 538 -11.13 11.85 -9.51
CA SER A 538 -10.23 10.81 -8.99
C SER A 538 -8.97 11.43 -8.38
N GLN A 539 -8.32 12.38 -9.06
CA GLN A 539 -7.15 13.10 -8.52
C GLN A 539 -7.48 13.82 -7.21
N ARG A 540 -8.66 14.48 -7.11
CA ARG A 540 -9.11 15.11 -5.88
C ARG A 540 -9.26 14.11 -4.74
N ARG A 541 -9.98 13.02 -4.97
CA ARG A 541 -10.21 11.99 -3.94
C ARG A 541 -8.91 11.34 -3.48
N LEU A 542 -7.96 11.10 -4.38
CA LEU A 542 -6.64 10.59 -4.03
C LEU A 542 -5.85 11.56 -3.15
N ALA A 543 -5.87 12.86 -3.49
CA ALA A 543 -5.19 13.88 -2.69
C ALA A 543 -5.82 14.06 -1.29
N GLU A 544 -7.14 13.92 -1.17
CA GLU A 544 -7.84 14.00 0.12
C GLU A 544 -7.62 12.74 1.00
N ASN A 545 -7.41 11.58 0.40
CA ASN A 545 -7.36 10.31 1.13
C ASN A 545 -5.93 9.81 1.43
N ILE A 546 -4.89 10.32 0.76
CA ILE A 546 -3.52 9.88 0.97
C ILE A 546 -2.79 10.90 1.86
N PRO A 547 -2.38 10.54 3.08
CA PRO A 547 -1.68 11.47 3.97
C PRO A 547 -0.44 12.08 3.32
N GLY A 548 -0.25 13.40 3.47
CA GLY A 548 0.88 14.13 2.90
C GLY A 548 0.82 14.32 1.38
N VAL A 549 -0.35 14.10 0.76
CA VAL A 549 -0.61 14.45 -0.63
C VAL A 549 -1.47 15.72 -0.68
N GLY A 550 -1.05 16.70 -1.49
CA GLY A 550 -1.80 17.93 -1.77
C GLY A 550 -2.07 18.06 -3.26
N MET A 551 -3.13 18.80 -3.64
CA MET A 551 -3.49 18.99 -5.05
C MET A 551 -3.71 20.46 -5.40
N ALA A 552 -3.00 20.95 -6.41
CA ALA A 552 -3.25 22.22 -7.04
C ALA A 552 -4.33 22.08 -8.13
N VAL A 553 -5.41 22.82 -8.00
CA VAL A 553 -6.49 22.85 -8.99
C VAL A 553 -6.07 23.69 -10.19
N THR A 554 -6.28 23.22 -11.42
CA THR A 554 -5.78 23.85 -12.65
C THR A 554 -6.76 23.86 -13.82
N HIS A 555 -8.03 23.50 -13.59
CA HIS A 555 -9.01 23.48 -14.68
C HIS A 555 -9.22 24.86 -15.36
N ASP A 556 -8.97 25.95 -14.65
CA ASP A 556 -9.13 27.34 -15.09
C ASP A 556 -8.02 27.85 -16.02
N VAL A 557 -6.93 27.08 -16.18
CA VAL A 557 -5.84 27.43 -17.12
C VAL A 557 -5.82 26.57 -18.38
N GLY A 558 -6.80 25.68 -18.54
CA GLY A 558 -6.89 24.76 -19.67
C GLY A 558 -7.26 25.42 -21.01
N ASP A 559 -7.13 24.65 -22.06
CA ASP A 559 -7.55 24.99 -23.44
C ASP A 559 -8.44 23.87 -23.97
N PRO A 560 -9.52 24.16 -24.72
CA PRO A 560 -10.44 23.14 -25.23
C PRO A 560 -9.79 22.19 -26.25
N HIS A 561 -8.72 22.61 -26.95
CA HIS A 561 -8.11 21.91 -28.07
C HIS A 561 -6.64 21.56 -27.84
N ASP A 562 -5.93 22.29 -26.96
CA ASP A 562 -4.53 22.03 -26.65
C ASP A 562 -4.37 21.41 -25.24
N VAL A 563 -3.75 20.24 -25.23
CA VAL A 563 -3.42 19.54 -23.96
C VAL A 563 -2.33 20.25 -23.14
N HIS A 564 -1.62 21.19 -23.74
CA HIS A 564 -0.53 21.95 -23.14
C HIS A 564 -0.91 23.42 -22.95
N PRO A 565 -1.68 23.78 -21.90
CA PRO A 565 -1.98 25.18 -21.63
C PRO A 565 -0.67 25.94 -21.39
N LYS A 566 -0.54 27.11 -22.02
CA LYS A 566 0.70 27.89 -22.00
C LYS A 566 0.93 28.69 -20.73
N ARG A 567 -0.13 28.92 -19.94
CA ARG A 567 -0.03 29.61 -18.64
C ARG A 567 0.39 28.64 -17.55
N LYS A 568 1.67 28.67 -17.15
CA LYS A 568 2.25 27.74 -16.17
C LYS A 568 2.44 28.37 -14.77
N ALA A 569 2.50 29.71 -14.68
CA ALA A 569 2.69 30.39 -13.41
C ALA A 569 1.59 30.08 -12.38
N PRO A 570 0.29 30.06 -12.71
CA PRO A 570 -0.73 29.67 -11.74
C PRO A 570 -0.52 28.28 -11.18
N VAL A 571 -0.09 27.31 -12.02
CA VAL A 571 0.16 25.93 -11.61
C VAL A 571 1.32 25.85 -10.62
N GLY A 572 2.48 26.40 -10.98
CA GLY A 572 3.66 26.40 -10.13
C GLY A 572 3.44 27.14 -8.80
N ARG A 573 2.77 28.28 -8.83
CA ARG A 573 2.45 29.07 -7.64
C ARG A 573 1.47 28.37 -6.70
N ARG A 574 0.44 27.68 -7.23
CA ARG A 574 -0.50 26.89 -6.42
C ARG A 574 0.18 25.71 -5.75
N LEU A 575 1.08 25.02 -6.45
CA LEU A 575 1.94 23.99 -5.84
C LEU A 575 2.84 24.57 -4.74
N ALA A 576 3.42 25.74 -4.95
CA ALA A 576 4.24 26.43 -3.92
C ALA A 576 3.42 26.85 -2.71
N ARG A 577 2.19 27.34 -2.87
CA ARG A 577 1.26 27.63 -1.76
C ARG A 577 0.97 26.38 -0.92
N LEU A 578 0.73 25.24 -1.56
CA LEU A 578 0.58 23.95 -0.86
C LEU A 578 1.84 23.62 -0.06
N ALA A 579 3.03 23.76 -0.65
CA ALA A 579 4.28 23.50 0.06
C ALA A 579 4.44 24.45 1.27
N LEU A 580 4.22 25.75 1.08
CA LEU A 580 4.35 26.76 2.14
C LEU A 580 3.40 26.47 3.32
N HIS A 581 2.17 26.11 3.03
CA HIS A 581 1.18 25.79 4.05
C HIS A 581 1.42 24.42 4.70
N ASP A 582 1.42 23.32 3.88
CA ASP A 582 1.36 21.95 4.39
C ASP A 582 2.72 21.42 4.87
N VAL A 583 3.82 21.90 4.26
CA VAL A 583 5.17 21.38 4.55
C VAL A 583 5.97 22.34 5.42
N TYR A 584 5.79 23.66 5.22
CA TYR A 584 6.53 24.67 5.99
C TYR A 584 5.70 25.37 7.08
N GLY A 585 4.43 24.96 7.28
CA GLY A 585 3.58 25.42 8.38
C GLY A 585 3.22 26.92 8.32
N MET A 586 3.13 27.49 7.12
CA MET A 586 2.73 28.89 6.93
C MET A 586 1.21 28.99 6.84
N ASP A 587 0.50 28.84 7.97
CA ASP A 587 -0.97 28.77 8.04
C ASP A 587 -1.69 30.01 7.46
N HIS A 588 -1.00 31.16 7.36
CA HIS A 588 -1.55 32.37 6.75
C HIS A 588 -1.56 32.32 5.21
N VAL A 589 -0.92 31.34 4.58
CA VAL A 589 -0.92 31.15 3.13
C VAL A 589 -2.12 30.32 2.73
N ALA A 590 -3.09 30.90 2.05
CA ALA A 590 -4.18 30.11 1.47
C ALA A 590 -3.61 29.13 0.44
N ALA A 591 -3.84 27.86 0.65
CA ALA A 591 -3.24 26.79 -0.15
C ALA A 591 -4.23 26.12 -1.11
N ARG A 592 -5.52 26.13 -0.77
CA ARG A 592 -6.58 25.43 -1.50
C ARG A 592 -7.73 26.35 -1.81
N GLY A 593 -8.46 26.04 -2.88
CA GLY A 593 -9.76 26.61 -3.17
C GLY A 593 -10.91 25.87 -2.49
N PRO A 594 -12.15 26.37 -2.58
CA PRO A 594 -13.31 25.75 -1.98
C PRO A 594 -13.47 24.29 -2.40
N HIS A 595 -13.69 23.38 -1.44
CA HIS A 595 -13.97 21.99 -1.72
C HIS A 595 -15.03 21.44 -0.76
N PRO A 596 -15.88 20.48 -1.22
CA PRO A 596 -16.98 20.00 -0.40
C PRO A 596 -16.46 19.04 0.69
N VAL A 597 -16.81 19.34 1.94
CA VAL A 597 -16.54 18.47 3.10
C VAL A 597 -17.80 17.76 3.59
N LYS A 598 -18.98 18.30 3.27
CA LYS A 598 -20.25 17.66 3.57
C LYS A 598 -21.28 18.03 2.51
N ALA A 599 -22.12 17.08 2.12
CA ALA A 599 -23.25 17.29 1.25
C ALA A 599 -24.51 16.74 1.94
N GLU A 600 -25.53 17.57 2.11
CA GLU A 600 -26.80 17.22 2.74
C GLU A 600 -27.93 17.26 1.72
N ALA A 601 -28.69 16.17 1.59
CA ALA A 601 -29.88 16.10 0.78
C ALA A 601 -31.10 16.54 1.59
N LEU A 602 -31.80 17.55 1.13
CA LEU A 602 -33.03 18.07 1.69
C LEU A 602 -34.16 18.00 0.65
N PRO A 603 -35.43 18.06 1.03
CA PRO A 603 -36.52 18.10 0.04
C PRO A 603 -36.35 19.29 -0.92
N GLY A 604 -36.15 18.97 -2.20
CA GLY A 604 -35.98 19.96 -3.27
C GLY A 604 -34.59 20.63 -3.36
N GLU A 605 -33.64 20.35 -2.47
CA GLU A 605 -32.31 20.97 -2.50
C GLU A 605 -31.19 20.05 -2.02
N ILE A 606 -29.94 20.35 -2.45
CA ILE A 606 -28.72 19.84 -1.83
C ILE A 606 -27.97 21.01 -1.21
N ARG A 607 -27.55 20.86 0.04
CA ARG A 607 -26.68 21.77 0.74
C ARG A 607 -25.25 21.21 0.76
N LEU A 608 -24.32 21.94 0.14
CA LEU A 608 -22.89 21.65 0.20
C LEU A 608 -22.22 22.54 1.24
N ILE A 609 -21.54 21.96 2.21
CA ILE A 609 -20.67 22.66 3.16
C ILE A 609 -19.26 22.55 2.61
N MET A 610 -18.60 23.70 2.44
CA MET A 610 -17.31 23.83 1.78
C MET A 610 -16.23 24.20 2.79
N ALA A 611 -15.08 23.55 2.74
CA ALA A 611 -13.86 24.01 3.40
C ALA A 611 -13.07 24.94 2.47
N ASP A 612 -12.08 25.63 3.01
CA ASP A 612 -11.24 26.65 2.34
C ASP A 612 -12.07 27.72 1.58
N ALA A 613 -13.28 27.97 2.10
CA ALA A 613 -14.33 28.78 1.48
C ALA A 613 -14.33 30.25 1.93
N GLY A 614 -13.26 30.74 2.58
CA GLY A 614 -13.18 32.11 3.05
C GLY A 614 -13.41 33.12 1.93
N GLY A 615 -14.45 33.97 2.02
CA GLY A 615 -14.83 34.93 0.97
C GLY A 615 -15.22 34.27 -0.36
N MET A 616 -15.81 33.06 -0.32
CA MET A 616 -16.22 32.28 -1.50
C MET A 616 -17.09 33.09 -2.44
N THR A 617 -16.73 33.16 -3.70
CA THR A 617 -17.37 33.92 -4.77
C THR A 617 -17.12 33.27 -6.14
N THR A 618 -17.46 33.97 -7.20
CA THR A 618 -17.14 33.56 -8.57
C THR A 618 -16.04 34.45 -9.18
N SER A 619 -15.17 33.87 -9.99
CA SER A 619 -14.00 34.54 -10.58
C SER A 619 -14.36 35.66 -11.56
N ASP A 620 -15.57 35.65 -12.11
CA ASP A 620 -16.07 36.58 -13.10
C ASP A 620 -17.24 37.46 -12.62
N GLY A 621 -17.64 37.34 -11.33
CA GLY A 621 -18.76 38.03 -10.76
C GLY A 621 -20.14 37.59 -11.24
N SER A 622 -20.23 36.59 -12.08
CA SER A 622 -21.49 35.97 -12.50
C SER A 622 -22.05 34.98 -11.46
N SER A 623 -23.21 34.41 -11.71
CA SER A 623 -23.74 33.31 -10.87
C SER A 623 -22.79 32.10 -10.94
N PRO A 624 -22.75 31.26 -9.89
CA PRO A 624 -21.97 30.03 -9.93
C PRO A 624 -22.42 29.12 -11.09
N LEU A 625 -21.47 28.64 -11.89
CA LEU A 625 -21.70 27.86 -13.09
C LEU A 625 -21.40 26.39 -12.88
N THR A 626 -21.90 25.55 -13.78
CA THR A 626 -21.53 24.13 -13.93
C THR A 626 -21.92 23.21 -12.78
N PHE A 627 -22.81 23.63 -11.89
CA PHE A 627 -23.41 22.75 -10.91
C PHE A 627 -24.52 21.90 -11.56
N GLU A 628 -24.57 20.64 -11.20
CA GLU A 628 -25.60 19.70 -11.64
C GLU A 628 -25.99 18.80 -10.44
N ILE A 629 -27.28 18.46 -10.33
CA ILE A 629 -27.81 17.56 -9.32
C ILE A 629 -28.60 16.43 -9.92
N ALA A 630 -28.76 15.33 -9.19
CA ALA A 630 -29.53 14.16 -9.61
C ALA A 630 -30.23 13.48 -8.43
N GLU A 631 -31.41 12.90 -8.66
CA GLU A 631 -32.07 11.98 -7.71
C GLU A 631 -31.51 10.55 -7.81
N THR A 632 -31.13 10.17 -9.03
CA THR A 632 -30.48 8.89 -9.32
C THR A 632 -29.16 9.16 -10.02
N GLU A 633 -28.10 8.49 -9.60
CA GLU A 633 -26.79 8.64 -10.20
C GLU A 633 -26.83 8.38 -11.71
N GLY A 634 -26.16 9.25 -12.48
CA GLY A 634 -26.17 9.22 -13.95
C GLY A 634 -27.21 10.14 -14.61
N PHE A 635 -28.27 10.56 -13.91
CA PHE A 635 -29.33 11.42 -14.44
C PHE A 635 -29.23 12.85 -13.92
N TYR A 636 -28.15 13.53 -14.25
CA TYR A 636 -27.86 14.88 -13.77
C TYR A 636 -28.57 15.96 -14.60
N LEU A 637 -29.17 16.93 -13.91
CA LEU A 637 -29.71 18.15 -14.50
C LEU A 637 -28.96 19.37 -13.96
N PRO A 638 -28.89 20.47 -14.74
CA PRO A 638 -28.31 21.71 -14.27
C PRO A 638 -28.97 22.20 -12.99
N ALA A 639 -28.20 22.71 -12.03
CA ALA A 639 -28.68 23.24 -10.78
C ALA A 639 -28.45 24.76 -10.69
N SER A 640 -29.42 25.48 -10.12
CA SER A 640 -29.19 26.81 -9.62
C SER A 640 -28.40 26.73 -8.31
N ALA A 641 -27.32 27.48 -8.22
CA ALA A 641 -26.45 27.49 -7.06
C ALA A 641 -26.48 28.86 -6.36
N THR A 642 -26.70 28.88 -5.06
CA THR A 642 -26.69 30.08 -4.22
C THR A 642 -25.62 29.96 -3.15
N ILE A 643 -24.64 30.89 -3.14
CA ILE A 643 -23.58 30.95 -2.14
C ILE A 643 -24.10 31.61 -0.87
N LYS A 644 -23.93 30.98 0.30
CA LYS A 644 -24.22 31.51 1.63
C LYS A 644 -23.03 31.25 2.56
N SER A 645 -22.10 32.21 2.61
CA SER A 645 -20.84 32.05 3.35
C SER A 645 -20.01 30.85 2.87
N ASP A 646 -19.85 29.81 3.69
CA ASP A 646 -19.15 28.56 3.42
C ASP A 646 -20.07 27.47 2.84
N THR A 647 -21.31 27.80 2.55
CA THR A 647 -22.34 26.85 2.12
C THR A 647 -22.84 27.17 0.72
N ILE A 648 -23.11 26.17 -0.10
CA ILE A 648 -23.77 26.32 -1.40
C ILE A 648 -25.10 25.55 -1.36
N LEU A 649 -26.20 26.24 -1.71
CA LEU A 649 -27.50 25.62 -1.91
C LEU A 649 -27.70 25.34 -3.39
N LEU A 650 -28.00 24.08 -3.74
CA LEU A 650 -28.26 23.62 -5.11
C LEU A 650 -29.73 23.23 -5.23
N THR A 651 -30.43 23.82 -6.20
CA THR A 651 -31.83 23.54 -6.48
C THR A 651 -32.08 23.33 -7.95
N ASN A 652 -33.09 22.49 -8.27
CA ASN A 652 -33.66 22.37 -9.60
C ASN A 652 -35.18 22.10 -9.42
N PRO A 653 -36.08 22.88 -10.10
CA PRO A 653 -37.53 22.75 -9.90
C PRO A 653 -38.10 21.39 -10.31
N ASP A 654 -37.43 20.64 -11.16
CA ASP A 654 -37.85 19.32 -11.64
C ASP A 654 -37.41 18.19 -10.68
N MET A 655 -36.70 18.51 -9.58
CA MET A 655 -36.19 17.53 -8.62
C MET A 655 -36.81 17.71 -7.23
N LYS A 656 -37.40 16.64 -6.71
CA LYS A 656 -38.02 16.63 -5.38
C LYS A 656 -37.07 16.14 -4.29
N ASN A 657 -36.23 15.16 -4.58
CA ASN A 657 -35.35 14.50 -3.63
C ASN A 657 -33.95 14.31 -4.24
N PRO A 658 -33.23 15.40 -4.55
CA PRO A 658 -31.88 15.29 -5.13
C PRO A 658 -30.92 14.62 -4.12
N ARG A 659 -30.08 13.71 -4.63
CA ARG A 659 -29.13 12.95 -3.82
C ARG A 659 -27.68 13.08 -4.27
N PHE A 660 -27.45 13.46 -5.51
CA PHE A 660 -26.12 13.55 -6.08
C PHE A 660 -25.88 14.97 -6.59
N ALA A 661 -24.69 15.48 -6.31
CA ALA A 661 -24.24 16.76 -6.83
C ALA A 661 -22.89 16.60 -7.51
N ARG A 662 -22.66 17.36 -8.58
CA ARG A 662 -21.37 17.48 -9.22
C ARG A 662 -21.10 18.89 -9.70
N TYR A 663 -19.81 19.23 -9.77
CA TYR A 663 -19.33 20.54 -10.18
C TYR A 663 -18.17 20.42 -11.15
N GLY A 664 -18.11 21.28 -12.17
CA GLY A 664 -17.05 21.30 -13.15
C GLY A 664 -16.95 19.98 -13.96
N TRP A 665 -18.05 19.27 -14.13
CA TRP A 665 -18.07 17.92 -14.72
C TRP A 665 -17.98 17.91 -16.26
N GLN A 666 -17.89 19.07 -16.88
CA GLN A 666 -17.66 19.16 -18.32
C GLN A 666 -16.19 18.88 -18.65
N PRO A 667 -15.84 18.23 -19.76
CA PRO A 667 -14.46 18.01 -20.20
C PRO A 667 -13.63 19.29 -20.22
N PHE A 668 -14.04 20.26 -21.03
CA PHE A 668 -13.64 21.66 -20.90
C PHE A 668 -14.69 22.40 -20.08
N THR A 669 -14.35 22.79 -18.86
CA THR A 669 -15.33 23.39 -17.95
C THR A 669 -15.18 24.91 -17.85
N LYS A 670 -16.32 25.61 -17.66
CA LYS A 670 -16.40 27.04 -17.30
C LYS A 670 -16.66 27.23 -15.79
N ALA A 671 -16.27 26.27 -14.97
CA ALA A 671 -16.39 26.35 -13.53
C ALA A 671 -15.68 27.58 -12.99
N ASN A 672 -16.41 28.42 -12.22
CA ASN A 672 -15.98 29.77 -11.85
C ASN A 672 -15.92 30.03 -10.34
N LEU A 673 -16.16 29.00 -9.51
CA LEU A 673 -16.12 29.14 -8.05
C LEU A 673 -14.69 29.31 -7.54
N VAL A 674 -14.46 30.33 -6.72
CA VAL A 674 -13.16 30.65 -6.11
C VAL A 674 -13.35 31.14 -4.67
N ASN A 675 -12.29 31.15 -3.87
CA ASN A 675 -12.24 31.83 -2.59
C ASN A 675 -11.66 33.27 -2.74
N SER A 676 -11.49 33.97 -1.61
CA SER A 676 -10.93 35.35 -1.59
C SER A 676 -9.51 35.45 -2.17
N ASP A 677 -8.75 34.37 -2.16
CA ASP A 677 -7.39 34.27 -2.74
C ASP A 677 -7.40 33.90 -4.21
N SER A 678 -8.56 33.90 -4.86
CA SER A 678 -8.76 33.48 -6.25
C SER A 678 -8.31 32.06 -6.55
N LEU A 679 -8.31 31.18 -5.55
CA LEU A 679 -8.03 29.76 -5.74
C LEU A 679 -9.32 29.03 -6.17
N PRO A 680 -9.30 28.31 -7.30
CA PRO A 680 -10.49 27.69 -7.85
C PRO A 680 -10.91 26.43 -7.06
N ALA A 681 -12.22 26.20 -6.99
CA ALA A 681 -12.79 24.96 -6.51
C ALA A 681 -12.49 23.81 -7.49
N SER A 682 -12.17 22.64 -6.99
CA SER A 682 -11.86 21.48 -7.82
C SER A 682 -13.13 20.94 -8.51
N THR A 683 -12.95 20.17 -9.59
CA THR A 683 -14.01 19.30 -10.10
C THR A 683 -14.34 18.25 -9.03
N PHE A 684 -15.62 18.05 -8.74
CA PHE A 684 -16.06 17.03 -7.81
C PHE A 684 -17.39 16.37 -8.19
N ARG A 685 -17.60 15.18 -7.70
CA ARG A 685 -18.89 14.50 -7.60
C ARG A 685 -19.04 13.97 -6.19
N VAL A 686 -20.19 14.25 -5.57
CA VAL A 686 -20.51 13.84 -4.21
C VAL A 686 -21.92 13.27 -4.15
N GLU A 687 -22.13 12.26 -3.33
CA GLU A 687 -23.45 11.85 -2.89
C GLU A 687 -23.83 12.69 -1.67
N ALA A 688 -24.94 13.41 -1.76
CA ALA A 688 -25.47 14.12 -0.65
C ALA A 688 -26.12 13.12 0.32
N ASN A 689 -25.63 13.15 1.54
CA ASN A 689 -26.27 12.40 2.58
C ASN A 689 -27.71 12.92 2.74
N VAL A 690 -28.70 12.09 2.49
CA VAL A 690 -30.06 12.31 3.04
C VAL A 690 -29.80 12.43 4.53
N THR A 691 -30.05 13.65 5.14
CA THR A 691 -29.73 14.01 6.52
C THR A 691 -29.28 12.82 7.31
N GLU A 692 -27.98 12.64 7.59
CA GLU A 692 -27.44 11.35 7.97
C GLU A 692 -28.36 10.72 8.97
N ARG A 693 -29.08 9.66 8.58
CA ARG A 693 -29.77 8.83 9.54
C ARG A 693 -28.65 8.24 10.37
N GLY A 694 -28.39 8.84 11.50
CA GLY A 694 -27.28 8.47 12.34
C GLY A 694 -27.44 9.05 13.72
N LEU A 695 -26.60 8.60 14.61
CA LEU A 695 -26.49 9.10 15.97
C LEU A 695 -25.52 10.28 16.00
N GLU A 696 -25.61 11.10 17.05
CA GLU A 696 -24.63 12.18 17.31
C GLU A 696 -23.21 11.63 17.42
N HIS A 697 -23.07 10.42 17.97
CA HIS A 697 -21.79 9.72 18.14
C HIS A 697 -21.84 8.32 17.51
N GLY A 698 -20.73 7.85 16.96
CA GLY A 698 -20.59 6.47 16.50
C GLY A 698 -20.78 5.49 17.65
N VAL A 699 -21.45 4.37 17.40
CA VAL A 699 -21.61 3.28 18.38
C VAL A 699 -21.34 1.93 17.74
N SER A 700 -20.89 0.97 18.52
CA SER A 700 -20.88 -0.45 18.18
C SER A 700 -21.49 -1.28 19.28
N ALA A 701 -21.83 -2.53 18.99
CA ALA A 701 -22.40 -3.47 19.94
C ALA A 701 -23.70 -2.96 20.63
N ALA A 702 -24.48 -2.15 19.92
CA ALA A 702 -25.80 -1.69 20.33
C ALA A 702 -26.87 -2.76 20.03
N PHE A 703 -27.98 -2.69 20.73
CA PHE A 703 -29.19 -3.40 20.34
C PHE A 703 -29.79 -2.76 19.08
N GLY A 704 -30.36 -3.55 18.20
CA GLY A 704 -31.02 -3.05 16.99
C GLY A 704 -32.13 -3.98 16.52
N GLY A 705 -33.13 -3.41 15.85
CA GLY A 705 -34.24 -4.13 15.27
C GLY A 705 -35.37 -3.21 14.87
N SER A 706 -36.47 -3.76 14.33
CA SER A 706 -37.67 -3.01 14.05
C SER A 706 -38.76 -3.32 15.09
N VAL A 707 -39.48 -2.28 15.53
CA VAL A 707 -40.72 -2.38 16.29
C VAL A 707 -41.85 -2.02 15.34
N GLY A 708 -42.57 -3.03 14.85
CA GLY A 708 -43.41 -2.85 13.65
C GLY A 708 -42.54 -2.43 12.47
N ASP A 709 -42.87 -1.31 11.83
CA ASP A 709 -42.10 -0.73 10.71
C ASP A 709 -41.04 0.33 11.15
N VAL A 710 -40.90 0.55 12.46
CA VAL A 710 -39.98 1.58 12.98
C VAL A 710 -38.64 0.96 13.35
N PRO A 711 -37.55 1.27 12.65
CA PRO A 711 -36.23 0.82 13.03
C PRO A 711 -35.71 1.57 14.27
N VAL A 712 -35.16 0.82 15.22
CA VAL A 712 -34.68 1.33 16.52
C VAL A 712 -33.27 0.84 16.78
N ILE A 713 -32.45 1.72 17.38
CA ILE A 713 -31.14 1.39 17.93
C ILE A 713 -31.08 1.84 19.40
N ALA A 714 -30.49 1.01 20.28
CA ALA A 714 -30.44 1.29 21.70
C ALA A 714 -29.09 0.93 22.33
N GLY A 715 -28.57 1.80 23.20
CA GLY A 715 -27.31 1.55 23.90
C GLY A 715 -26.08 1.58 23.00
N GLY A 716 -25.18 0.61 23.22
CA GLY A 716 -23.89 0.50 22.51
C GLY A 716 -22.75 1.20 23.27
N CYS A 717 -21.58 1.18 22.66
CA CYS A 717 -20.37 1.78 23.25
C CYS A 717 -19.48 2.45 22.21
N ASN A 718 -18.61 3.37 22.66
CA ASN A 718 -17.63 4.06 21.80
C ASN A 718 -16.38 4.47 22.61
N PHE A 719 -15.42 5.07 21.90
CA PHE A 719 -14.27 5.83 22.40
C PHE A 719 -14.37 7.27 21.83
N PRO A 720 -15.27 8.14 22.38
CA PRO A 720 -15.60 9.44 21.78
C PRO A 720 -14.60 10.53 22.17
N TYR A 721 -13.30 10.25 22.07
CA TYR A 721 -12.20 11.16 22.41
C TYR A 721 -11.50 11.66 21.15
N ASP A 722 -10.79 12.78 21.23
CA ASP A 722 -10.01 13.35 20.14
C ASP A 722 -8.94 12.38 19.62
N ASP A 723 -8.33 11.60 20.53
CA ASP A 723 -7.46 10.47 20.19
C ASP A 723 -7.98 9.17 20.80
N PRO A 724 -8.89 8.45 20.13
CA PRO A 724 -9.44 7.20 20.62
C PRO A 724 -8.42 6.06 20.68
N LEU A 725 -7.23 6.24 20.11
CA LEU A 725 -6.15 5.26 20.09
C LEU A 725 -5.14 5.47 21.21
N ALA A 726 -5.21 6.57 21.96
CA ALA A 726 -4.29 6.90 23.04
C ALA A 726 -4.27 5.80 24.12
N PRO A 727 -3.10 5.54 24.75
CA PRO A 727 -2.99 4.62 25.86
C PRO A 727 -3.88 5.04 27.05
N GLY A 728 -4.56 4.08 27.68
CA GLY A 728 -5.38 4.33 28.88
C GLY A 728 -6.75 4.94 28.63
N ILE A 729 -7.15 5.14 27.37
CA ILE A 729 -8.51 5.60 27.02
C ILE A 729 -9.52 4.50 27.35
N GLU A 730 -10.54 4.86 28.13
CA GLU A 730 -11.63 3.95 28.52
C GLU A 730 -12.80 4.01 27.56
N LYS A 731 -13.51 2.90 27.45
CA LYS A 731 -14.71 2.75 26.65
C LYS A 731 -15.91 3.41 27.36
N VAL A 732 -16.68 4.22 26.63
CA VAL A 732 -17.93 4.82 27.11
C VAL A 732 -19.11 4.00 26.64
N TYR A 733 -20.05 3.72 27.56
CA TYR A 733 -21.28 2.98 27.31
C TYR A 733 -22.48 3.93 27.31
N TYR A 734 -23.45 3.66 26.45
CA TYR A 734 -24.63 4.51 26.27
C TYR A 734 -25.90 3.80 26.70
N LYS A 735 -26.94 4.60 27.03
CA LYS A 735 -28.29 4.11 27.40
C LYS A 735 -29.41 4.68 26.52
N GLY A 736 -29.11 5.58 25.58
CA GLY A 736 -30.13 6.19 24.72
C GLY A 736 -30.80 5.17 23.80
N ILE A 737 -32.11 5.35 23.59
CA ILE A 737 -32.92 4.62 22.59
C ILE A 737 -33.29 5.65 21.51
N TYR A 738 -33.02 5.32 20.25
CA TYR A 738 -33.19 6.23 19.12
C TYR A 738 -33.99 5.57 18.00
N ARG A 739 -34.89 6.34 17.42
CA ARG A 739 -35.58 5.98 16.20
C ARG A 739 -34.64 6.22 15.01
N ALA A 740 -34.35 5.16 14.22
CA ALA A 740 -33.37 5.26 13.17
C ALA A 740 -33.90 5.89 11.87
N THR A 741 -35.16 6.27 11.80
CA THR A 741 -35.73 7.01 10.66
C THR A 741 -35.30 8.48 10.64
N ASP A 742 -35.10 9.09 11.82
CA ASP A 742 -34.82 10.52 11.99
C ASP A 742 -33.76 10.83 13.05
N GLY A 743 -33.18 9.78 13.69
CA GLY A 743 -32.17 9.93 14.74
C GLY A 743 -32.71 10.47 16.05
N LYS A 744 -34.03 10.61 16.18
CA LYS A 744 -34.64 11.15 17.39
C LYS A 744 -34.53 10.19 18.56
N ARG A 745 -34.12 10.72 19.71
CA ARG A 745 -34.14 9.97 20.97
C ARG A 745 -35.57 9.76 21.41
N ILE A 746 -35.94 8.51 21.62
CA ILE A 746 -37.33 8.09 22.00
C ILE A 746 -37.40 7.44 23.37
N GLY A 747 -36.26 7.27 24.06
CA GLY A 747 -36.22 6.68 25.41
C GLY A 747 -34.83 6.43 25.92
N GLU A 748 -34.73 5.69 27.01
CA GLU A 748 -33.48 5.25 27.65
C GLU A 748 -33.58 3.83 28.14
N LEU A 749 -32.49 3.06 28.07
CA LEU A 749 -32.30 1.80 28.78
C LEU A 749 -32.15 2.08 30.29
N PRO A 750 -32.50 1.13 31.16
CA PRO A 750 -32.34 1.29 32.61
C PRO A 750 -30.91 1.59 33.03
N GLN A 751 -29.94 1.08 32.30
CA GLN A 751 -28.49 1.36 32.48
C GLN A 751 -27.75 1.36 31.15
N PRO A 752 -26.55 2.00 31.06
CA PRO A 752 -25.72 1.93 29.87
C PRO A 752 -25.38 0.48 29.56
N THR A 753 -25.65 0.04 28.30
CA THR A 753 -25.53 -1.38 27.93
C THR A 753 -24.98 -1.53 26.53
N ALA A 754 -24.01 -2.45 26.36
CA ALA A 754 -23.48 -2.89 25.08
C ALA A 754 -23.23 -4.40 25.07
N TYR A 755 -22.98 -4.95 23.88
CA TYR A 755 -22.70 -6.37 23.65
C TYR A 755 -23.86 -7.33 23.95
N GLY A 756 -25.06 -6.83 24.12
CA GLY A 756 -26.26 -7.66 24.19
C GLY A 756 -26.70 -8.15 22.81
N ALA A 757 -27.63 -9.09 22.81
CA ALA A 757 -28.29 -9.60 21.62
C ALA A 757 -29.71 -9.01 21.48
N SER A 758 -30.17 -8.87 20.23
CA SER A 758 -31.55 -8.37 19.98
C SER A 758 -32.25 -9.18 18.90
N ALA A 759 -33.56 -9.31 19.04
CA ALA A 759 -34.42 -9.98 18.06
C ALA A 759 -35.74 -9.22 17.90
N ALA A 760 -36.05 -8.84 16.67
CA ALA A 760 -37.37 -8.28 16.34
C ALA A 760 -38.44 -9.40 16.33
N THR A 761 -39.55 -9.16 16.98
CA THR A 761 -40.70 -10.06 17.07
C THR A 761 -41.99 -9.33 16.71
N PRO A 762 -43.08 -10.01 16.41
CA PRO A 762 -44.39 -9.37 16.21
C PRO A 762 -44.90 -8.56 17.42
N LEU A 763 -44.39 -8.84 18.64
CA LEU A 763 -44.80 -8.17 19.88
C LEU A 763 -43.87 -7.00 20.27
N GLY A 764 -42.72 -6.84 19.63
CA GLY A 764 -41.76 -5.80 19.95
C GLY A 764 -40.31 -6.26 19.71
N LEU A 765 -39.33 -5.42 20.07
CA LEU A 765 -37.91 -5.71 19.99
C LEU A 765 -37.43 -6.28 21.32
N ALA A 766 -37.06 -7.55 21.34
CA ALA A 766 -36.41 -8.14 22.50
C ALA A 766 -34.93 -7.72 22.57
N MET A 767 -34.47 -7.20 23.69
CA MET A 767 -33.13 -6.81 24.03
C MET A 767 -32.62 -7.67 25.17
N ILE A 768 -31.51 -8.38 25.01
CA ILE A 768 -31.18 -9.53 25.83
C ILE A 768 -29.73 -9.45 26.29
N GLY A 769 -29.51 -9.49 27.62
CA GLY A 769 -28.18 -9.51 28.22
C GLY A 769 -27.38 -8.24 27.95
N GLY A 770 -26.09 -8.39 27.74
CA GLY A 770 -25.06 -7.38 27.66
C GLY A 770 -23.90 -7.75 28.57
N GLU A 771 -22.80 -6.98 28.54
CA GLU A 771 -21.61 -7.28 29.31
C GLU A 771 -21.90 -7.44 30.82
N GLY A 772 -21.82 -8.67 31.34
CA GLY A 772 -22.08 -9.00 32.76
C GLY A 772 -23.56 -9.01 33.14
N LEU A 773 -24.53 -8.91 32.20
CA LEU A 773 -25.95 -8.75 32.49
C LEU A 773 -26.76 -10.03 32.25
N ARG A 774 -27.77 -10.25 33.09
CA ARG A 774 -28.81 -11.27 32.90
C ARG A 774 -30.16 -10.68 32.50
N SER A 775 -30.32 -9.37 32.56
CA SER A 775 -31.59 -8.70 32.29
C SER A 775 -31.99 -8.83 30.82
N ALA A 776 -33.27 -8.97 30.58
CA ALA A 776 -33.89 -8.93 29.25
C ALA A 776 -35.09 -7.99 29.26
N TRP A 777 -35.34 -7.35 28.14
CA TRP A 777 -36.38 -6.32 27.98
C TRP A 777 -37.09 -6.51 26.65
N LEU A 778 -38.41 -6.28 26.66
CA LEU A 778 -39.21 -6.12 25.44
C LEU A 778 -39.45 -4.62 25.21
N LEU A 779 -38.97 -4.10 24.11
CA LEU A 779 -39.20 -2.71 23.72
C LEU A 779 -40.42 -2.66 22.78
N THR A 780 -41.38 -1.84 23.13
CA THR A 780 -42.52 -1.46 22.29
C THR A 780 -42.58 0.05 22.11
N LEU A 781 -43.46 0.55 21.27
CA LEU A 781 -43.70 2.00 21.10
C LEU A 781 -45.12 2.33 21.50
N ASP A 782 -45.30 3.44 22.27
CA ASP A 782 -46.60 4.01 22.59
C ASP A 782 -47.22 4.79 21.40
N ALA A 783 -48.38 5.39 21.64
CA ALA A 783 -49.09 6.18 20.62
C ALA A 783 -48.30 7.40 20.11
N ASP A 784 -47.38 7.95 20.91
CA ASP A 784 -46.48 9.07 20.56
C ASP A 784 -45.18 8.57 19.98
N SER A 785 -45.05 7.28 19.69
CA SER A 785 -43.82 6.61 19.20
C SER A 785 -42.61 6.76 20.15
N MET A 786 -42.89 6.82 21.46
CA MET A 786 -41.87 6.75 22.53
C MET A 786 -41.65 5.31 22.96
N ALA A 787 -40.43 5.00 23.38
CA ALA A 787 -40.06 3.65 23.81
C ALA A 787 -40.68 3.28 25.15
N VAL A 788 -41.35 2.15 25.20
CA VAL A 788 -41.83 1.51 26.40
C VAL A 788 -41.06 0.21 26.62
N LEU A 789 -40.51 0.03 27.82
CA LEU A 789 -39.71 -1.15 28.18
C LEU A 789 -40.44 -2.01 29.19
N GLU A 790 -40.71 -3.26 28.85
CA GLU A 790 -41.28 -4.26 29.74
C GLU A 790 -40.16 -5.27 30.12
N PRO A 791 -39.99 -5.62 31.39
CA PRO A 791 -39.01 -6.59 31.80
C PRO A 791 -39.45 -8.01 31.36
N LEU A 792 -38.50 -8.75 30.79
CA LEU A 792 -38.62 -10.18 30.53
C LEU A 792 -37.94 -10.97 31.66
N PRO A 793 -38.18 -12.28 31.79
CA PRO A 793 -37.48 -13.11 32.77
C PRO A 793 -35.93 -12.99 32.60
N ASP A 794 -35.23 -12.92 33.72
CA ASP A 794 -33.76 -12.91 33.70
C ASP A 794 -33.20 -14.19 33.10
N LEU A 795 -32.12 -14.05 32.32
CA LEU A 795 -31.37 -15.16 31.77
C LEU A 795 -30.78 -16.05 32.90
N PRO A 796 -30.69 -17.36 32.70
CA PRO A 796 -30.08 -18.27 33.65
C PRO A 796 -28.57 -18.00 33.89
N VAL A 797 -27.92 -17.39 32.91
CA VAL A 797 -26.50 -16.98 32.93
C VAL A 797 -26.38 -15.57 32.35
N ALA A 798 -25.36 -14.81 32.72
CA ALA A 798 -25.08 -13.53 32.07
C ALA A 798 -24.55 -13.79 30.66
N VAL A 799 -25.19 -13.21 29.65
CA VAL A 799 -24.87 -13.45 28.24
C VAL A 799 -24.42 -12.16 27.56
N ASP A 800 -23.27 -12.21 26.94
CA ASP A 800 -22.77 -11.13 26.09
C ASP A 800 -22.18 -11.64 24.76
N ASN A 801 -22.04 -10.75 23.76
CA ASN A 801 -21.47 -11.07 22.45
C ASN A 801 -22.14 -12.27 21.75
N ALA A 802 -23.39 -12.58 22.12
CA ALA A 802 -24.25 -13.56 21.47
C ALA A 802 -25.02 -12.94 20.31
N TYR A 803 -25.72 -13.77 19.57
CA TYR A 803 -26.69 -13.31 18.57
C TYR A 803 -28.09 -13.86 18.88
N ALA A 804 -29.10 -13.07 18.58
CA ALA A 804 -30.50 -13.53 18.77
C ALA A 804 -31.27 -13.46 17.45
N ALA A 805 -32.25 -14.32 17.31
CA ALA A 805 -33.24 -14.32 16.23
C ALA A 805 -34.60 -14.83 16.77
N ALA A 806 -35.68 -14.50 16.08
CA ALA A 806 -37.01 -14.92 16.47
C ALA A 806 -37.73 -15.74 15.40
N VAL A 807 -38.48 -16.75 15.81
CA VAL A 807 -39.41 -17.49 14.97
C VAL A 807 -40.82 -17.26 15.56
N GLY A 808 -41.57 -16.38 14.95
CA GLY A 808 -42.85 -15.91 15.51
C GLY A 808 -42.63 -15.19 16.86
N THR A 809 -43.28 -15.66 17.92
CA THR A 809 -43.11 -15.12 19.27
C THR A 809 -41.90 -15.71 20.03
N LYS A 810 -41.33 -16.78 19.52
CA LYS A 810 -40.25 -17.51 20.20
C LYS A 810 -38.87 -16.92 19.83
N ILE A 811 -38.17 -16.45 20.84
CA ILE A 811 -36.82 -15.88 20.76
C ILE A 811 -35.78 -16.98 20.99
N PHE A 812 -34.69 -16.93 20.26
CA PHE A 812 -33.53 -17.81 20.43
C PHE A 812 -32.26 -16.96 20.61
N VAL A 813 -31.40 -17.33 21.55
CA VAL A 813 -30.10 -16.68 21.84
C VAL A 813 -28.98 -17.71 21.74
N ALA A 814 -28.05 -17.52 20.86
CA ALA A 814 -27.00 -18.51 20.57
C ALA A 814 -25.60 -17.94 20.72
N GLY A 815 -24.69 -18.71 21.29
CA GLY A 815 -23.26 -18.42 21.40
C GLY A 815 -22.92 -17.24 22.31
N GLY A 816 -21.87 -16.52 21.98
CA GLY A 816 -21.30 -15.46 22.81
C GLY A 816 -20.51 -15.99 24.00
N ASN A 817 -20.50 -15.21 25.08
CA ASN A 817 -19.99 -15.63 26.38
C ASN A 817 -21.13 -15.89 27.36
N ALA A 818 -20.96 -16.86 28.24
CA ALA A 818 -21.80 -17.07 29.39
C ALA A 818 -20.96 -16.88 30.65
N ASP A 819 -21.39 -15.97 31.55
CA ASP A 819 -20.62 -15.57 32.75
C ASP A 819 -19.13 -15.30 32.42
N GLY A 820 -18.88 -14.57 31.28
CA GLY A 820 -17.56 -14.14 30.82
C GLY A 820 -16.71 -15.22 30.11
N LYS A 821 -17.25 -16.43 29.87
CA LYS A 821 -16.52 -17.51 29.18
C LYS A 821 -17.16 -17.83 27.83
N PRO A 822 -16.38 -18.14 26.77
CA PRO A 822 -16.89 -18.55 25.46
C PRO A 822 -17.86 -19.74 25.59
N TRP A 823 -19.02 -19.65 24.97
CA TRP A 823 -20.14 -20.56 25.22
C TRP A 823 -20.73 -21.15 23.93
N ARG A 824 -21.21 -22.38 24.00
CA ARG A 824 -21.88 -23.09 22.91
C ARG A 824 -23.41 -23.19 23.06
N GLY A 825 -23.97 -22.61 24.12
CA GLY A 825 -25.36 -22.80 24.44
C GLY A 825 -26.31 -22.09 23.50
N LEU A 826 -27.54 -22.62 23.53
CA LEU A 826 -28.72 -22.06 22.90
C LEU A 826 -29.81 -21.95 23.95
N LEU A 827 -30.38 -20.75 24.12
CA LEU A 827 -31.53 -20.48 24.97
C LEU A 827 -32.71 -20.09 24.13
N SER A 828 -33.92 -20.39 24.61
CA SER A 828 -35.15 -19.87 24.02
C SER A 828 -36.13 -19.37 25.07
N LEU A 829 -36.88 -18.32 24.70
CA LEU A 829 -38.01 -17.79 25.48
C LEU A 829 -39.18 -17.60 24.52
N ASP A 830 -40.36 -18.05 24.88
CA ASP A 830 -41.58 -17.78 24.13
C ASP A 830 -42.34 -16.59 24.75
N LEU A 831 -42.45 -15.50 24.01
CA LEU A 831 -43.19 -14.31 24.45
C LEU A 831 -44.71 -14.56 24.55
N ALA A 832 -45.24 -15.66 23.99
CA ALA A 832 -46.61 -16.07 24.21
C ALA A 832 -46.82 -16.81 25.53
N ASP A 833 -45.73 -17.27 26.18
CA ASP A 833 -45.77 -17.93 27.50
C ASP A 833 -44.55 -17.49 28.35
N ILE A 834 -44.49 -16.22 28.67
CA ILE A 834 -43.42 -15.60 29.48
C ILE A 834 -43.20 -16.29 30.84
N PRO A 835 -44.29 -16.74 31.58
CA PRO A 835 -44.11 -17.45 32.83
C PRO A 835 -43.31 -18.75 32.76
N ALA A 836 -43.25 -19.41 31.62
CA ALA A 836 -42.44 -20.62 31.44
C ALA A 836 -40.90 -20.35 31.54
N GLY A 837 -40.47 -19.08 31.33
CA GLY A 837 -39.08 -18.68 31.42
C GLY A 837 -38.19 -19.20 30.30
N TRP A 838 -36.89 -18.98 30.47
CA TRP A 838 -35.87 -19.42 29.52
C TRP A 838 -35.64 -20.93 29.56
N THR A 839 -35.65 -21.54 28.39
CA THR A 839 -35.37 -22.98 28.21
C THR A 839 -34.01 -23.13 27.54
N ARG A 840 -33.14 -24.01 28.07
CA ARG A 840 -31.88 -24.42 27.42
C ARG A 840 -32.18 -25.53 26.40
N LEU A 841 -31.65 -25.36 25.20
CA LEU A 841 -31.79 -26.25 24.05
C LEU A 841 -30.42 -26.91 23.74
N ALA A 842 -30.37 -27.76 22.72
CA ALA A 842 -29.15 -28.46 22.34
C ALA A 842 -27.99 -27.51 22.04
N ASP A 843 -26.85 -27.79 22.63
CA ASP A 843 -25.61 -27.00 22.45
C ASP A 843 -25.10 -27.06 21.00
N MET A 844 -24.57 -25.96 20.52
CA MET A 844 -23.94 -25.89 19.20
C MET A 844 -22.78 -26.88 19.07
N PRO A 845 -22.64 -27.58 17.95
CA PRO A 845 -21.49 -28.45 17.70
C PRO A 845 -20.20 -27.66 17.46
N GLY A 846 -19.05 -28.29 17.75
CA GLY A 846 -17.73 -27.72 17.52
C GLY A 846 -17.29 -26.71 18.57
N ASN A 847 -16.50 -25.70 18.15
CA ASN A 847 -15.95 -24.67 19.04
C ASN A 847 -17.03 -23.65 19.45
N PRO A 848 -16.88 -23.01 20.64
CA PRO A 848 -17.69 -21.84 20.98
C PRO A 848 -17.61 -20.75 19.90
N ARG A 849 -18.66 -19.93 19.82
CA ARG A 849 -18.76 -18.87 18.82
C ARG A 849 -19.15 -17.56 19.52
N VAL A 850 -18.15 -16.71 19.74
CA VAL A 850 -18.34 -15.34 20.22
C VAL A 850 -18.58 -14.45 19.01
N GLN A 851 -19.57 -13.58 19.05
CA GLN A 851 -20.01 -12.73 17.93
C GLN A 851 -20.30 -13.51 16.62
N PRO A 852 -21.09 -14.58 16.66
CA PRO A 852 -21.60 -15.20 15.44
C PRO A 852 -22.62 -14.28 14.77
N VAL A 853 -23.07 -14.62 13.57
CA VAL A 853 -24.28 -14.05 12.95
C VAL A 853 -25.36 -15.13 12.86
N MET A 854 -26.62 -14.75 13.11
CA MET A 854 -27.75 -15.69 13.08
C MET A 854 -28.99 -15.01 12.54
N ALA A 855 -29.75 -15.73 11.73
CA ALA A 855 -31.08 -15.30 11.31
C ALA A 855 -32.05 -16.49 11.30
N ALA A 856 -33.34 -16.21 11.50
CA ALA A 856 -34.40 -17.16 11.31
C ALA A 856 -34.97 -17.06 9.89
N ALA A 857 -35.24 -18.17 9.24
CA ALA A 857 -35.86 -18.21 7.92
C ALA A 857 -37.37 -18.62 8.00
N PRO A 858 -38.14 -18.41 6.91
CA PRO A 858 -39.56 -18.75 6.89
C PRO A 858 -39.87 -20.25 7.10
N ASP A 859 -38.86 -21.12 6.96
CA ASP A 859 -38.98 -22.57 7.26
C ASP A 859 -38.96 -22.88 8.76
N GLY A 860 -38.89 -21.84 9.62
CA GLY A 860 -38.90 -21.98 11.08
C GLY A 860 -37.55 -22.40 11.67
N ARG A 861 -36.49 -22.45 10.88
CA ARG A 861 -35.15 -22.83 11.31
C ARG A 861 -34.23 -21.63 11.54
N LEU A 862 -33.23 -21.84 12.37
CA LEU A 862 -32.16 -20.85 12.61
C LEU A 862 -30.91 -21.18 11.81
N TYR A 863 -30.29 -20.17 11.26
CA TYR A 863 -29.10 -20.26 10.43
C TYR A 863 -28.00 -19.40 11.01
N LEU A 864 -26.86 -20.00 11.36
CA LEU A 864 -25.79 -19.36 12.09
C LEU A 864 -24.44 -19.59 11.40
N TRP A 865 -23.64 -18.53 11.24
CA TRP A 865 -22.27 -18.57 10.69
C TRP A 865 -21.29 -17.77 11.52
N GLY A 866 -20.00 -18.10 11.33
CA GLY A 866 -18.92 -17.30 11.87
C GLY A 866 -18.76 -17.38 13.38
N GLY A 867 -18.23 -16.32 13.94
CA GLY A 867 -17.85 -16.23 15.34
C GLY A 867 -16.39 -16.62 15.59
N PHE A 868 -15.86 -16.22 16.73
CA PHE A 868 -14.51 -16.57 17.16
C PHE A 868 -14.54 -17.14 18.57
N ALA A 869 -13.47 -17.84 18.96
CA ALA A 869 -13.19 -18.19 20.32
C ALA A 869 -11.78 -17.75 20.69
N PRO A 870 -11.59 -16.94 21.73
CA PRO A 870 -10.25 -16.65 22.26
C PRO A 870 -9.67 -17.93 22.88
N ARG A 871 -8.38 -17.87 23.27
CA ARG A 871 -7.77 -18.96 24.06
C ARG A 871 -8.55 -19.15 25.35
N HIS A 872 -8.94 -20.38 25.68
CA HIS A 872 -9.71 -20.71 26.88
C HIS A 872 -9.46 -22.17 27.29
N GLU A 873 -9.99 -22.58 28.43
CA GLU A 873 -9.82 -23.93 28.99
C GLU A 873 -10.22 -25.02 27.97
N GLY A 874 -9.30 -25.95 27.69
CA GLY A 874 -9.44 -27.00 26.69
C GLY A 874 -9.10 -26.59 25.24
N TYR A 875 -8.70 -25.32 24.98
CA TYR A 875 -8.36 -24.82 23.66
C TYR A 875 -7.17 -23.86 23.74
N ASP A 876 -5.99 -24.33 23.38
CA ASP A 876 -4.71 -23.60 23.52
C ASP A 876 -4.50 -22.49 22.48
N SER A 877 -5.28 -22.50 21.41
CA SER A 877 -5.17 -21.52 20.32
C SER A 877 -6.50 -20.85 20.02
N PRO A 878 -6.53 -19.54 19.74
CA PRO A 878 -7.76 -18.87 19.31
C PRO A 878 -8.19 -19.40 17.94
N THR A 879 -9.50 -19.48 17.74
CA THR A 879 -10.11 -19.93 16.50
C THR A 879 -11.07 -18.88 15.94
N LEU A 880 -11.26 -18.86 14.64
CA LEU A 880 -12.26 -18.05 13.96
C LEU A 880 -12.95 -18.95 12.94
N GLN A 881 -14.24 -19.19 13.18
CA GLN A 881 -15.07 -20.02 12.36
C GLN A 881 -15.52 -19.27 11.10
N CYS A 882 -15.54 -19.96 9.98
CA CYS A 882 -16.15 -19.47 8.74
C CYS A 882 -17.28 -20.39 8.26
N ASP A 883 -17.41 -21.57 8.88
CA ASP A 883 -18.47 -22.53 8.62
C ASP A 883 -19.80 -22.06 9.20
N GLY A 884 -20.88 -22.68 8.74
CA GLY A 884 -22.22 -22.44 9.22
C GLY A 884 -22.86 -23.70 9.82
N ILE A 885 -23.87 -23.49 10.67
CA ILE A 885 -24.70 -24.51 11.28
C ILE A 885 -26.15 -24.05 11.25
N ARG A 886 -27.07 -25.01 11.09
CA ARG A 886 -28.52 -24.79 11.09
C ARG A 886 -29.12 -25.53 12.26
N TYR A 887 -29.92 -24.84 13.04
CA TYR A 887 -30.73 -25.44 14.12
C TYR A 887 -32.17 -25.65 13.68
N ASP A 888 -32.69 -26.84 13.95
CA ASP A 888 -34.08 -27.20 13.74
C ASP A 888 -34.80 -27.30 15.07
N PRO A 889 -35.70 -26.33 15.40
CA PRO A 889 -36.43 -26.33 16.67
C PRO A 889 -37.39 -27.52 16.86
N ALA A 890 -37.80 -28.15 15.77
CA ALA A 890 -38.73 -29.30 15.85
C ALA A 890 -38.03 -30.59 16.33
N SER A 891 -36.75 -30.73 16.05
CA SER A 891 -35.94 -31.90 16.44
C SER A 891 -34.89 -31.61 17.50
N ASP A 892 -34.78 -30.36 17.97
CA ASP A 892 -33.73 -29.89 18.90
C ASP A 892 -32.32 -30.31 18.44
N SER A 893 -32.01 -30.10 17.16
CA SER A 893 -30.76 -30.61 16.60
C SER A 893 -30.10 -29.66 15.61
N TRP A 894 -28.78 -29.79 15.48
CA TRP A 894 -27.93 -29.00 14.59
C TRP A 894 -27.46 -29.81 13.37
N SER A 895 -27.35 -29.14 12.23
CA SER A 895 -26.74 -29.66 11.00
C SER A 895 -25.76 -28.66 10.39
N MET A 896 -24.79 -29.13 9.61
CA MET A 896 -23.76 -28.28 8.98
C MET A 896 -24.29 -27.56 7.76
N LEU A 897 -23.78 -26.35 7.53
CA LEU A 897 -24.09 -25.50 6.38
C LEU A 897 -22.82 -25.17 5.59
N PRO A 898 -22.94 -24.86 4.28
CA PRO A 898 -21.81 -24.44 3.46
C PRO A 898 -21.23 -23.10 3.94
N THR A 899 -19.91 -22.98 3.80
CA THR A 899 -19.13 -21.77 4.10
C THR A 899 -19.22 -20.77 2.95
N PRO A 900 -19.46 -19.46 3.18
CA PRO A 900 -19.38 -18.47 2.13
C PRO A 900 -17.93 -18.32 1.62
N THR A 901 -17.74 -18.36 0.30
CA THR A 901 -16.42 -18.30 -0.33
C THR A 901 -16.40 -17.42 -1.59
N VAL A 902 -15.24 -16.77 -1.84
CA VAL A 902 -14.92 -16.16 -3.13
C VAL A 902 -13.69 -16.89 -3.68
N GLY A 903 -13.89 -17.64 -4.76
CA GLY A 903 -12.87 -18.58 -5.23
C GLY A 903 -12.52 -19.59 -4.14
N ARG A 904 -11.26 -19.61 -3.68
CA ARG A 904 -10.80 -20.46 -2.58
C ARG A 904 -10.78 -19.77 -1.22
N THR A 905 -11.07 -18.49 -1.17
CA THR A 905 -11.02 -17.69 0.07
C THR A 905 -12.33 -17.80 0.83
N LYS A 906 -12.26 -18.27 2.07
CA LYS A 906 -13.40 -18.29 2.99
C LYS A 906 -13.68 -16.90 3.53
N ILE A 907 -14.94 -16.47 3.51
CA ILE A 907 -15.37 -15.20 4.11
C ILE A 907 -15.68 -15.45 5.58
N SER A 908 -15.12 -14.62 6.45
CA SER A 908 -15.51 -14.59 7.86
C SER A 908 -16.70 -13.64 8.03
N LEU A 909 -17.72 -14.11 8.75
CA LEU A 909 -18.87 -13.32 9.15
C LEU A 909 -18.84 -13.01 10.67
N GLY A 910 -17.77 -13.40 11.38
CA GLY A 910 -17.63 -13.10 12.81
C GLY A 910 -17.61 -11.58 13.08
N GLY A 911 -18.44 -11.11 13.98
CA GLY A 911 -18.67 -9.68 14.23
C GLY A 911 -19.47 -8.96 13.16
N GLY A 912 -19.97 -9.68 12.15
CA GLY A 912 -20.87 -9.15 11.12
C GLY A 912 -22.33 -9.14 11.59
N VAL A 913 -23.23 -9.08 10.62
CA VAL A 913 -24.69 -9.05 10.84
C VAL A 913 -25.41 -9.98 9.87
N ALA A 914 -26.60 -10.43 10.25
CA ALA A 914 -27.48 -11.26 9.42
C ALA A 914 -28.96 -10.89 9.63
N GLU A 915 -29.71 -10.83 8.51
CA GLU A 915 -31.18 -10.65 8.53
C GLU A 915 -31.84 -11.53 7.45
N CYS A 916 -33.09 -11.88 7.68
CA CYS A 916 -33.89 -12.56 6.65
C CYS A 916 -34.63 -11.53 5.79
N ILE A 917 -34.24 -11.41 4.53
CA ILE A 917 -34.79 -10.48 3.56
C ILE A 917 -35.41 -11.27 2.38
N GLY A 918 -36.70 -11.14 2.20
CA GLY A 918 -37.41 -11.85 1.10
C GLY A 918 -37.21 -13.37 1.13
N GLY A 919 -37.14 -13.95 2.33
CA GLY A 919 -36.97 -15.40 2.52
C GLY A 919 -35.53 -15.90 2.35
N LYS A 920 -34.58 -15.02 2.10
CA LYS A 920 -33.15 -15.33 2.03
C LYS A 920 -32.40 -14.70 3.19
N ILE A 921 -31.29 -15.30 3.62
CA ILE A 921 -30.46 -14.75 4.69
C ILE A 921 -29.37 -13.88 4.07
N VAL A 922 -29.41 -12.61 4.43
CA VAL A 922 -28.50 -11.58 3.95
C VAL A 922 -27.51 -11.27 5.07
N CYS A 923 -26.22 -11.51 4.80
CA CYS A 923 -25.14 -11.25 5.73
C CYS A 923 -24.16 -10.22 5.16
N THR A 924 -23.63 -9.36 6.02
CA THR A 924 -22.54 -8.44 5.63
C THR A 924 -21.71 -8.05 6.85
N GLY A 925 -20.61 -7.31 6.62
CA GLY A 925 -19.71 -6.95 7.70
C GLY A 925 -18.85 -8.10 8.23
N GLY A 926 -18.20 -7.86 9.35
CA GLY A 926 -17.36 -8.84 10.03
C GLY A 926 -15.86 -8.68 9.76
N VAL A 927 -15.06 -9.32 10.61
CA VAL A 927 -13.61 -9.19 10.62
C VAL A 927 -12.94 -10.06 9.55
N ASN A 928 -11.77 -9.62 9.07
CA ASN A 928 -10.93 -10.45 8.21
C ASN A 928 -10.29 -11.58 9.03
N ARG A 929 -10.40 -12.81 8.52
CA ARG A 929 -9.93 -14.01 9.23
C ARG A 929 -8.44 -13.95 9.57
N GLU A 930 -7.59 -13.61 8.61
CA GLU A 930 -6.13 -13.65 8.77
C GLU A 930 -5.66 -12.55 9.72
N VAL A 931 -6.11 -11.33 9.48
CA VAL A 931 -5.75 -10.16 10.30
C VAL A 931 -6.20 -10.34 11.74
N PHE A 932 -7.45 -10.77 11.95
CA PHE A 932 -8.00 -10.91 13.29
C PHE A 932 -7.40 -12.09 14.07
N LEU A 933 -7.18 -13.24 13.43
CA LEU A 933 -6.50 -14.37 14.07
C LEU A 933 -5.05 -14.05 14.45
N ASN A 934 -4.34 -13.30 13.59
CA ASN A 934 -3.00 -12.85 13.93
C ASN A 934 -3.02 -11.95 15.18
N ALA A 935 -3.94 -11.00 15.24
CA ALA A 935 -4.09 -10.14 16.41
C ALA A 935 -4.41 -10.93 17.69
N LEU A 936 -5.28 -11.94 17.63
CA LEU A 936 -5.59 -12.80 18.77
C LEU A 936 -4.42 -13.68 19.23
N ARG A 937 -3.51 -14.04 18.33
CA ARG A 937 -2.35 -14.91 18.62
C ARG A 937 -1.14 -14.17 19.13
N SER A 938 -0.80 -13.05 18.50
CA SER A 938 0.46 -12.34 18.70
C SER A 938 0.30 -10.98 19.39
N GLN A 939 -0.89 -10.40 19.41
CA GLN A 939 -1.19 -9.07 19.96
C GLN A 939 -0.12 -8.03 19.55
N PRO A 940 0.06 -7.76 18.24
CA PRO A 940 1.10 -6.86 17.79
C PRO A 940 0.88 -5.44 18.34
N ASP A 941 1.96 -4.80 18.81
CA ASP A 941 1.91 -3.48 19.45
C ASP A 941 1.35 -2.39 18.50
N ASP A 942 1.54 -2.56 17.19
CA ASP A 942 1.08 -1.63 16.16
C ASP A 942 -0.35 -1.94 15.66
N TYR A 943 -1.04 -2.93 16.24
CA TYR A 943 -2.35 -3.38 15.75
C TYR A 943 -3.38 -2.26 15.61
N LEU A 944 -3.37 -1.26 16.47
CA LEU A 944 -4.33 -0.15 16.44
C LEU A 944 -3.93 0.97 15.49
N SER A 945 -2.68 1.07 15.08
CA SER A 945 -2.13 2.20 14.32
C SER A 945 -2.43 2.16 12.81
N HIS A 946 -2.82 1.01 12.28
CA HIS A 946 -3.04 0.83 10.85
C HIS A 946 -4.28 1.60 10.32
N PRO A 947 -4.29 1.98 9.03
CA PRO A 947 -5.47 2.54 8.38
C PRO A 947 -6.59 1.50 8.30
N LYS A 948 -7.84 1.94 8.17
CA LYS A 948 -9.02 1.04 8.18
C LYS A 948 -8.97 -0.05 7.08
N GLU A 949 -8.38 0.24 5.94
CA GLU A 949 -8.25 -0.68 4.81
C GLU A 949 -7.37 -1.89 5.14
N TRP A 950 -6.37 -1.72 6.01
CA TRP A 950 -5.48 -2.79 6.45
C TRP A 950 -6.22 -3.91 7.19
N TYR A 951 -7.28 -3.57 7.96
CA TYR A 951 -8.07 -4.55 8.69
C TYR A 951 -8.94 -5.43 7.80
N ARG A 952 -9.17 -5.03 6.55
CA ARG A 952 -9.87 -5.80 5.51
C ARG A 952 -11.22 -6.33 5.99
N PHE A 953 -11.98 -5.56 6.75
CA PHE A 953 -13.32 -5.97 7.17
C PHE A 953 -14.17 -6.34 5.94
N ASN A 954 -15.04 -7.35 6.09
CA ASN A 954 -15.86 -7.79 4.99
C ASN A 954 -16.88 -6.71 4.59
N GLY A 955 -16.78 -6.21 3.37
CA GLY A 955 -17.74 -5.27 2.78
C GLY A 955 -18.64 -5.92 1.73
N ARG A 956 -18.67 -7.25 1.61
CA ARG A 956 -19.52 -7.94 0.64
C ARG A 956 -20.87 -8.27 1.24
N VAL A 957 -21.92 -8.19 0.42
CA VAL A 957 -23.22 -8.75 0.73
C VAL A 957 -23.19 -10.23 0.36
N CYS A 958 -23.36 -11.10 1.34
CA CYS A 958 -23.41 -12.54 1.18
C CYS A 958 -24.89 -12.99 1.36
N VAL A 959 -25.49 -13.54 0.35
CA VAL A 959 -26.89 -13.98 0.36
C VAL A 959 -26.93 -15.50 0.35
N PHE A 960 -27.49 -16.07 1.42
CA PHE A 960 -27.75 -17.52 1.52
C PHE A 960 -29.20 -17.84 1.22
N ASP A 961 -29.42 -18.85 0.40
CA ASP A 961 -30.73 -19.33 0.06
C ASP A 961 -31.01 -20.62 0.87
N PRO A 962 -31.91 -20.55 1.87
CA PRO A 962 -32.27 -21.70 2.70
C PRO A 962 -32.94 -22.88 1.96
N GLN A 963 -33.48 -22.63 0.77
CA GLN A 963 -34.11 -23.68 -0.03
C GLN A 963 -33.11 -24.53 -0.82
N THR A 964 -31.98 -23.93 -1.20
CA THR A 964 -30.97 -24.58 -2.05
C THR A 964 -29.66 -24.84 -1.34
N ASP A 965 -29.50 -24.35 -0.11
CA ASP A 965 -28.27 -24.35 0.69
C ASP A 965 -27.09 -23.72 -0.09
N ARG A 966 -27.31 -22.64 -0.87
CA ARG A 966 -26.30 -22.00 -1.70
C ARG A 966 -26.10 -20.54 -1.33
N TRP A 967 -24.83 -20.10 -1.50
CA TRP A 967 -24.44 -18.72 -1.37
C TRP A 967 -24.38 -17.99 -2.72
N VAL A 968 -24.85 -16.74 -2.74
CA VAL A 968 -24.54 -15.76 -3.76
C VAL A 968 -23.74 -14.65 -3.08
N ILE A 969 -22.54 -14.37 -3.61
CA ILE A 969 -21.63 -13.38 -3.03
C ILE A 969 -21.57 -12.15 -3.94
N GLY A 970 -21.99 -11.02 -3.41
CA GLY A 970 -22.00 -9.73 -4.10
C GLY A 970 -20.63 -9.06 -4.15
N ASN A 971 -20.59 -7.91 -4.81
CA ASN A 971 -19.40 -7.05 -4.88
C ASN A 971 -19.08 -6.46 -3.49
N ARG A 972 -17.86 -5.95 -3.35
CA ARG A 972 -17.43 -5.26 -2.14
C ARG A 972 -17.89 -3.81 -2.18
N GLU A 973 -18.57 -3.38 -1.10
CA GLU A 973 -18.97 -1.99 -0.87
C GLU A 973 -18.28 -1.50 0.41
N PRO A 974 -17.47 -0.44 0.33
CA PRO A 974 -16.70 0.05 1.49
C PRO A 974 -17.57 0.39 2.70
N ASP A 975 -18.79 0.92 2.49
CA ASP A 975 -19.70 1.32 3.56
C ASP A 975 -20.30 0.14 4.33
N TYR A 976 -20.19 -1.08 3.81
CA TYR A 976 -20.63 -2.29 4.53
C TYR A 976 -19.48 -2.93 5.34
N ALA A 977 -18.25 -2.47 5.14
CA ALA A 977 -17.05 -3.02 5.80
C ALA A 977 -16.95 -2.53 7.26
N ARG A 978 -17.75 -3.12 8.15
CA ARG A 978 -17.79 -2.80 9.58
C ARG A 978 -18.06 -4.02 10.45
N ALA A 979 -17.71 -3.94 11.74
CA ALA A 979 -17.98 -4.98 12.73
C ALA A 979 -18.84 -4.42 13.86
N GLY A 980 -19.63 -5.28 14.53
CA GLY A 980 -20.45 -4.90 15.68
C GLY A 980 -21.51 -3.85 15.37
N ALA A 981 -22.01 -3.76 14.14
CA ALA A 981 -23.16 -2.94 13.79
C ALA A 981 -24.45 -3.55 14.36
N ALA A 982 -25.44 -2.70 14.61
CA ALA A 982 -26.80 -3.12 14.83
C ALA A 982 -27.56 -3.17 13.50
N THR A 983 -28.65 -3.94 13.43
CA THR A 983 -29.49 -4.06 12.23
C THR A 983 -30.97 -3.83 12.52
N ALA A 984 -31.67 -3.41 11.48
CA ALA A 984 -33.14 -3.45 11.43
C ALA A 984 -33.60 -3.80 10.01
N VAL A 985 -34.75 -4.41 9.88
CA VAL A 985 -35.39 -4.67 8.59
C VAL A 985 -36.42 -3.57 8.31
N ILE A 986 -36.33 -2.94 7.14
CA ILE A 986 -37.16 -1.81 6.74
C ILE A 986 -37.80 -2.06 5.34
N ASP A 987 -38.55 -1.08 4.85
CA ASP A 987 -39.21 -1.13 3.53
C ASP A 987 -40.11 -2.37 3.33
N GLY A 988 -40.87 -2.74 4.37
CA GLY A 988 -41.75 -3.92 4.32
C GLY A 988 -41.01 -5.24 4.12
N GLY A 989 -39.88 -5.42 4.78
CA GLY A 989 -39.09 -6.66 4.74
C GLY A 989 -38.11 -6.78 3.58
N ARG A 990 -37.81 -5.69 2.85
CA ARG A 990 -36.98 -5.72 1.62
C ARG A 990 -35.57 -5.18 1.76
N THR A 991 -35.30 -4.43 2.81
CA THR A 991 -34.00 -3.74 3.00
C THR A 991 -33.51 -3.99 4.42
N MET A 992 -32.26 -4.37 4.57
CA MET A 992 -31.54 -4.39 5.86
C MET A 992 -30.92 -3.02 6.09
N LEU A 993 -31.14 -2.42 7.24
CA LEU A 993 -30.48 -1.17 7.65
C LEU A 993 -29.35 -1.51 8.61
N LEU A 994 -28.11 -1.17 8.23
CA LEU A 994 -26.95 -1.20 9.13
C LEU A 994 -26.91 0.07 9.94
N MET A 995 -26.78 -0.03 11.26
CA MET A 995 -26.75 1.09 12.19
C MET A 995 -25.47 1.07 13.03
N GLY A 996 -24.65 2.13 12.92
CA GLY A 996 -23.37 2.20 13.61
C GLY A 996 -22.36 1.15 13.15
N GLY A 997 -21.55 0.65 14.07
CA GLY A 997 -20.51 -0.34 13.85
C GLY A 997 -19.10 0.23 13.89
N GLU A 998 -18.12 -0.64 13.96
CA GLU A 998 -16.70 -0.35 14.06
C GLU A 998 -16.05 -0.45 12.68
N LEU A 999 -15.41 0.63 12.21
CA LEU A 999 -14.69 0.69 10.92
C LEU A 999 -13.28 0.12 11.01
N LYS A 1000 -12.66 0.26 12.16
CA LYS A 1000 -11.43 -0.40 12.61
C LYS A 1000 -11.46 -0.41 14.15
N PRO A 1001 -10.60 -1.18 14.82
CA PRO A 1001 -10.60 -1.21 16.29
C PRO A 1001 -10.59 0.19 16.90
N ARG A 1002 -11.52 0.45 17.82
CA ARG A 1002 -11.80 1.71 18.53
C ARG A 1002 -12.40 2.85 17.70
N ILE A 1003 -12.51 2.73 16.38
CA ILE A 1003 -13.12 3.77 15.52
C ILE A 1003 -14.53 3.34 15.09
N ARG A 1004 -15.55 4.06 15.53
CA ARG A 1004 -16.93 3.74 15.31
C ARG A 1004 -17.65 4.79 14.46
N THR A 1005 -18.58 4.33 13.62
CA THR A 1005 -19.36 5.21 12.76
C THR A 1005 -20.74 5.50 13.37
N PRO A 1006 -21.23 6.74 13.26
CA PRO A 1006 -22.62 7.06 13.62
C PRO A 1006 -23.61 6.70 12.49
N ARG A 1007 -23.13 6.32 11.29
CA ARG A 1007 -23.93 6.18 10.06
C ARG A 1007 -24.91 5.03 10.10
N PHE A 1008 -26.09 5.27 9.48
CA PHE A 1008 -27.06 4.25 9.12
C PHE A 1008 -27.04 4.00 7.60
N THR A 1009 -26.79 2.78 7.19
CA THR A 1009 -26.55 2.42 5.78
C THR A 1009 -27.52 1.35 5.32
N PRO A 1010 -28.39 1.61 4.33
CA PRO A 1010 -29.26 0.61 3.78
C PRO A 1010 -28.50 -0.40 2.91
N VAL A 1011 -28.74 -1.69 3.14
CA VAL A 1011 -28.18 -2.80 2.36
C VAL A 1011 -29.30 -3.41 1.55
N LYS A 1012 -29.17 -3.37 0.22
CA LYS A 1012 -30.11 -4.01 -0.70
C LYS A 1012 -29.45 -5.26 -1.27
N PRO A 1013 -30.00 -6.46 -1.06
CA PRO A 1013 -29.53 -7.64 -1.78
C PRO A 1013 -29.80 -7.43 -3.27
N LYS A 1014 -28.77 -7.56 -4.08
CA LYS A 1014 -28.87 -7.55 -5.55
C LYS A 1014 -29.19 -8.94 -6.05
#